data_294d3200465f6c44d47200af14375a87
#
_entry.id   294d3200465f6c44d47200af14375a87
#
_cell.length_a   1.000
_cell.length_b   1.000
_cell.length_c   1.000
_cell.angle_alpha   90.00
_cell.angle_beta   90.00
_cell.angle_gamma   90.00
#
_symmetry.space_group_name_H-M   'P 1'
#
loop_
_entity.id
_entity.type
_entity.pdbx_description
1 polymer ?
#
loop_
_entity_poly.entity_id
_entity_poly.type
_entity_poly.pdbx_seq_one_letter_code
_entity_poly.pdbx_strand_id
1 'polypeptide(L)'
;MPSGMRGGPTMPARHLRTSSTTLRLTIALLVSTAVLGAVLMIPWGGSEPEAAPDPTVSHTPEPPTAPPAPVRQNVYTCPAYSGIDHANPVANLYKDTFTWGTTPPTKVGDGKGNINWRMNPPNNPSWYMWLHSLRWLGQGITAAAAGDKAALQRVSAITHDWVKDNPYSWKSDVGAYESTMHRTNVLICLRQAVLSGLHVAKLPLTYAWLDKALMEHAWFLQKNYSGDWNHGTDESLALFGIGCTLQRDDLKKIASDRLTSAIKTSIDTQGSTNEQSTAYAQFNYVLWGRAIDVLRKCGVDPGTTITARRRELAKWLALATNSLGNLPQLGDSEVVRTVPVTGTVLEYAGTRGARGIRPTQRIGIFDAGYIFGRTGWGETRPFTQESTYSIRFGPSQKLHGHNDHTSITYTSRGRDILIDGGHAGYKVDDWRFWAKSQFAHNEMVVKSATGHPETKLVRSSIKATSEFYELHDSPGAGIDRTRDVLVLKDPDLMVVLDRGSSAADQEYSTLWHLPADQKVVVSGNDRAVAARPGDTVKTTLLQIPFQQQTTPIEVTTGQQDPIQGWHYTTIDKRLPSPVVKFNRSGQNASILSVIAPTRTNATVSYTTSMQGSRMVVNLTVDGVTTVIGIAADGTMQRIK
;
A
#
# COMPACT_ATOMS: atom_id res chain seq x y z
N MET A 1 59.32 -0.68 -39.01
CA MET A 1 59.11 -0.51 -40.44
C MET A 1 58.22 -1.61 -40.96
N PRO A 2 57.38 -1.36 -41.94
CA PRO A 2 56.20 -0.49 -41.90
C PRO A 2 54.92 -1.21 -42.38
N SER A 3 53.81 -0.50 -42.21
CA SER A 3 52.69 -0.28 -43.13
C SER A 3 51.64 -1.36 -43.36
N GLY A 4 50.41 -0.86 -43.28
CA GLY A 4 49.29 -1.37 -44.01
C GLY A 4 47.94 -0.91 -43.50
N MET A 5 47.54 0.32 -43.78
CA MET A 5 46.14 0.79 -43.71
C MET A 5 45.27 0.04 -44.70
N ARG A 6 44.03 -0.27 -44.35
CA ARG A 6 42.85 -0.08 -45.21
C ARG A 6 41.56 -0.01 -44.36
N GLY A 7 40.86 1.03 -44.64
CA GLY A 7 39.62 1.46 -44.05
C GLY A 7 38.36 0.86 -44.69
N GLY A 8 37.25 1.14 -44.05
CA GLY A 8 35.88 1.10 -44.55
C GLY A 8 34.90 0.54 -43.55
N PRO A 9 33.61 0.74 -43.67
CA PRO A 9 32.93 2.03 -43.72
C PRO A 9 32.06 2.31 -42.48
N THR A 10 31.87 3.57 -42.23
CA THR A 10 30.96 4.14 -41.24
C THR A 10 29.49 3.76 -41.51
N MET A 11 28.81 3.17 -40.52
CA MET A 11 27.33 3.09 -40.50
C MET A 11 26.73 4.27 -39.72
N PRO A 12 25.59 4.80 -40.17
CA PRO A 12 24.99 5.99 -39.57
C PRO A 12 24.32 5.71 -38.25
N ALA A 13 24.45 6.66 -37.33
CA ALA A 13 23.76 6.68 -36.04
C ALA A 13 22.24 6.66 -36.24
N ARG A 14 21.58 5.60 -35.78
CA ARG A 14 20.12 5.58 -35.61
C ARG A 14 19.76 6.36 -34.33
N HIS A 15 19.13 7.50 -34.52
CA HIS A 15 18.43 8.22 -33.45
C HIS A 15 17.33 7.30 -32.87
N LEU A 16 17.53 6.78 -31.68
CA LEU A 16 16.47 6.20 -30.88
C LEU A 16 15.57 7.35 -30.38
N ARG A 17 14.42 7.50 -30.99
CA ARG A 17 13.31 8.27 -30.41
C ARG A 17 12.82 7.49 -29.20
N THR A 18 13.26 7.86 -28.00
CA THR A 18 12.60 7.44 -26.77
C THR A 18 11.20 8.06 -26.72
N SER A 19 10.19 7.22 -26.67
CA SER A 19 8.81 7.68 -26.62
C SER A 19 8.56 8.45 -25.30
N SER A 20 7.87 9.57 -25.40
CA SER A 20 7.51 10.44 -24.27
C SER A 20 6.73 9.74 -23.15
N THR A 21 6.21 8.54 -23.39
CA THR A 21 5.45 7.71 -22.46
C THR A 21 6.34 7.11 -21.35
N THR A 22 7.57 6.71 -21.67
CA THR A 22 8.48 6.11 -20.67
C THR A 22 8.98 7.14 -19.64
N LEU A 23 9.20 8.39 -20.08
CA LEU A 23 9.60 9.48 -19.18
C LEU A 23 8.46 9.90 -18.23
N ARG A 24 7.20 9.80 -18.70
CA ARG A 24 6.01 10.12 -17.88
C ARG A 24 5.79 9.10 -16.74
N LEU A 25 6.04 7.82 -16.99
CA LEU A 25 5.92 6.77 -15.95
C LEU A 25 7.01 6.92 -14.86
N THR A 26 8.21 7.32 -15.23
CA THR A 26 9.34 7.44 -14.28
C THR A 26 9.15 8.61 -13.31
N ILE A 27 8.55 9.71 -13.77
CA ILE A 27 8.26 10.89 -12.93
C ILE A 27 7.08 10.60 -11.98
N ALA A 28 6.05 9.89 -12.44
CA ALA A 28 4.89 9.51 -11.61
C ALA A 28 5.26 8.59 -10.44
N LEU A 29 6.24 7.70 -10.63
CA LEU A 29 6.71 6.77 -9.59
C LEU A 29 7.49 7.45 -8.45
N LEU A 30 8.15 8.58 -8.71
CA LEU A 30 9.00 9.25 -7.72
C LEU A 30 8.23 10.12 -6.71
N VAL A 31 6.96 10.43 -6.96
CA VAL A 31 6.24 11.45 -6.19
C VAL A 31 5.15 10.89 -5.27
N SER A 32 4.79 9.63 -5.41
CA SER A 32 3.75 9.01 -4.57
C SER A 32 4.08 8.92 -3.07
N THR A 33 5.36 9.04 -2.69
CA THR A 33 5.78 8.96 -1.27
C THR A 33 5.33 10.12 -0.39
N ALA A 34 5.27 11.33 -0.94
CA ALA A 34 4.88 12.50 -0.14
C ALA A 34 3.39 12.46 0.30
N VAL A 35 2.56 11.69 -0.43
CA VAL A 35 1.13 11.59 -0.14
C VAL A 35 0.84 10.59 0.97
N LEU A 36 1.58 9.48 1.05
CA LEU A 36 1.38 8.48 2.11
C LEU A 36 1.81 9.00 3.49
N GLY A 37 2.95 9.67 3.59
CA GLY A 37 3.42 10.24 4.86
C GLY A 37 2.46 11.29 5.45
N ALA A 38 1.79 12.06 4.61
CA ALA A 38 0.84 13.09 5.05
C ALA A 38 -0.52 12.52 5.52
N VAL A 39 -0.93 11.36 4.98
CA VAL A 39 -2.19 10.70 5.38
C VAL A 39 -2.03 9.92 6.69
N LEU A 40 -0.82 9.41 6.98
CA LEU A 40 -0.54 8.63 8.18
C LEU A 40 -0.21 9.48 9.43
N MET A 41 0.08 10.78 9.27
CA MET A 41 0.45 11.68 10.38
C MET A 41 -0.69 12.59 10.87
N ILE A 42 -1.95 12.33 10.54
CA ILE A 42 -3.06 13.07 11.15
C ILE A 42 -3.40 12.43 12.50
N PRO A 43 -3.09 13.06 13.63
CA PRO A 43 -3.59 12.61 14.93
C PRO A 43 -5.11 12.86 14.97
N TRP A 44 -5.88 11.81 15.05
CA TRP A 44 -7.30 11.90 15.36
C TRP A 44 -7.43 12.18 16.87
N GLY A 45 -7.55 13.44 17.21
CA GLY A 45 -8.05 13.86 18.51
C GLY A 45 -9.55 13.62 18.55
N GLY A 46 -9.98 12.46 19.03
CA GLY A 46 -11.35 12.18 19.37
C GLY A 46 -11.60 12.58 20.82
N SER A 47 -12.39 13.62 21.04
CA SER A 47 -13.07 13.84 22.32
C SER A 47 -14.11 12.73 22.52
N GLU A 48 -14.09 12.10 23.69
CA GLU A 48 -15.10 11.13 24.11
C GLU A 48 -16.50 11.78 24.12
N PRO A 49 -17.55 11.12 23.61
CA PRO A 49 -18.92 11.59 23.82
C PRO A 49 -19.45 11.11 25.17
N GLU A 50 -19.91 12.06 25.95
CA GLU A 50 -20.69 11.90 27.16
C GLU A 50 -21.99 11.11 26.88
N ALA A 51 -22.35 10.21 27.77
CA ALA A 51 -23.52 9.33 27.65
C ALA A 51 -24.83 10.12 27.68
N ALA A 52 -25.68 9.90 26.70
CA ALA A 52 -27.01 10.47 26.63
C ALA A 52 -28.03 9.63 27.47
N PRO A 53 -28.97 10.26 28.14
CA PRO A 53 -30.00 9.56 28.91
C PRO A 53 -31.15 9.03 28.04
N ASP A 54 -31.81 7.98 28.56
CA ASP A 54 -32.91 7.22 27.98
C ASP A 54 -34.11 8.08 27.55
N PRO A 55 -34.76 7.81 26.41
CA PRO A 55 -35.95 8.55 25.98
C PRO A 55 -37.23 7.96 26.54
N THR A 56 -37.91 8.68 27.40
CA THR A 56 -39.32 8.46 27.71
C THR A 56 -40.21 9.04 26.61
N VAL A 57 -41.06 8.19 26.05
CA VAL A 57 -42.03 8.53 25.00
C VAL A 57 -43.13 9.40 25.56
N SER A 58 -43.29 10.60 25.01
CA SER A 58 -44.49 11.45 25.20
C SER A 58 -45.03 11.89 23.85
N HIS A 59 -46.25 11.48 23.52
CA HIS A 59 -46.98 11.95 22.34
C HIS A 59 -47.55 13.34 22.57
N THR A 60 -47.10 14.32 21.80
CA THR A 60 -47.77 15.63 21.67
C THR A 60 -48.05 15.89 20.18
N PRO A 61 -49.21 16.49 19.84
CA PRO A 61 -49.66 16.60 18.46
C PRO A 61 -48.82 17.63 17.65
N GLU A 62 -48.65 17.32 16.39
CA GLU A 62 -47.86 18.05 15.39
C GLU A 62 -48.43 19.44 15.11
N PRO A 63 -47.64 20.51 15.14
CA PRO A 63 -48.08 21.82 14.70
C PRO A 63 -47.99 21.97 13.16
N PRO A 64 -48.75 22.84 12.53
CA PRO A 64 -48.87 22.93 11.08
C PRO A 64 -47.54 23.32 10.38
N THR A 65 -47.31 22.65 9.26
CA THR A 65 -46.13 22.78 8.40
C THR A 65 -45.82 24.23 8.02
N ALA A 66 -44.64 24.68 8.45
CA ALA A 66 -44.04 25.93 7.97
C ALA A 66 -43.68 25.82 6.49
N PRO A 67 -43.74 26.91 5.70
CA PRO A 67 -43.31 26.87 4.31
C PRO A 67 -41.85 26.40 4.18
N PRO A 68 -41.51 25.69 3.10
CA PRO A 68 -40.16 25.16 2.93
C PRO A 68 -39.15 26.30 2.99
N ALA A 69 -38.16 26.15 3.87
CA ALA A 69 -37.03 27.07 3.96
C ALA A 69 -36.35 27.17 2.59
N PRO A 70 -35.87 28.34 2.18
CA PRO A 70 -35.17 28.52 0.92
C PRO A 70 -33.97 27.55 0.89
N VAL A 71 -33.88 26.77 -0.19
CA VAL A 71 -32.79 25.82 -0.43
C VAL A 71 -31.49 26.61 -0.27
N ARG A 72 -30.80 26.39 0.84
CA ARG A 72 -29.42 26.87 1.01
C ARG A 72 -28.61 26.25 -0.13
N GLN A 73 -28.16 27.08 -1.07
CA GLN A 73 -27.17 26.63 -2.04
C GLN A 73 -26.03 26.01 -1.26
N ASN A 74 -25.78 24.70 -1.50
CA ASN A 74 -24.65 23.99 -0.92
C ASN A 74 -23.37 24.68 -1.40
N VAL A 75 -22.83 25.57 -0.59
CA VAL A 75 -21.55 26.21 -0.88
C VAL A 75 -20.49 25.13 -0.69
N TYR A 76 -19.82 24.75 -1.77
CA TYR A 76 -18.69 23.82 -1.72
C TYR A 76 -17.61 24.45 -0.85
N THR A 77 -17.37 23.83 0.29
CA THR A 77 -16.40 24.31 1.27
C THR A 77 -15.02 23.74 1.00
N CYS A 78 -13.98 24.41 1.48
CA CYS A 78 -12.60 23.95 1.44
C CYS A 78 -12.52 22.47 1.82
N PRO A 79 -12.00 21.60 0.96
CA PRO A 79 -11.91 20.17 1.25
C PRO A 79 -10.81 19.91 2.29
N ALA A 80 -11.19 19.60 3.52
CA ALA A 80 -10.30 19.41 4.66
C ALA A 80 -9.20 18.33 4.44
N TYR A 81 -9.43 17.43 3.50
CA TYR A 81 -8.52 16.32 3.16
C TYR A 81 -7.51 16.67 2.07
N SER A 82 -7.56 17.82 1.45
CA SER A 82 -6.79 18.14 0.23
C SER A 82 -5.27 18.04 0.39
N GLY A 83 -4.81 17.47 1.49
CA GLY A 83 -3.41 17.43 1.85
C GLY A 83 -2.85 18.81 2.17
N ILE A 84 -3.72 19.78 2.52
CA ILE A 84 -3.27 21.06 3.08
C ILE A 84 -2.48 20.75 4.34
N ASP A 85 -1.24 21.19 4.33
CA ASP A 85 -0.28 20.93 5.40
C ASP A 85 -0.48 21.92 6.54
N HIS A 86 -0.69 21.43 7.74
CA HIS A 86 -0.80 22.25 8.95
C HIS A 86 0.49 22.23 9.80
N ALA A 87 1.59 21.64 9.30
CA ALA A 87 2.85 21.58 10.04
C ALA A 87 3.57 22.94 10.12
N ASN A 88 3.25 23.87 9.22
CA ASN A 88 3.89 25.17 9.16
C ASN A 88 3.05 26.23 9.89
N PRO A 89 3.49 26.72 11.07
CA PRO A 89 2.77 27.74 11.83
C PRO A 89 2.73 29.07 11.09
N VAL A 90 1.71 29.90 11.36
CA VAL A 90 1.49 31.21 10.73
C VAL A 90 2.74 32.09 10.78
N ALA A 91 3.53 32.03 11.85
CA ALA A 91 4.77 32.79 11.98
C ALA A 91 5.81 32.50 10.88
N ASN A 92 5.78 31.30 10.30
CA ASN A 92 6.68 30.92 9.21
C ASN A 92 6.34 31.64 7.90
N LEU A 93 5.07 31.98 7.68
CA LEU A 93 4.63 32.74 6.52
C LEU A 93 5.28 34.11 6.44
N TYR A 94 5.51 34.77 7.60
CA TYR A 94 6.10 36.11 7.64
C TYR A 94 7.62 36.10 7.45
N LYS A 95 8.24 34.90 7.49
CA LYS A 95 9.68 34.71 7.31
C LYS A 95 10.01 34.03 5.97
N ASP A 96 8.99 33.57 5.21
CA ASP A 96 9.11 32.69 4.05
C ASP A 96 10.02 31.47 4.34
N THR A 97 9.84 30.89 5.52
CA THR A 97 10.65 29.76 6.00
C THR A 97 9.75 28.59 6.36
N PHE A 98 9.90 27.47 5.64
CA PHE A 98 8.99 26.34 5.74
C PHE A 98 9.72 25.02 5.95
N THR A 99 9.01 24.07 6.58
CA THR A 99 9.48 22.71 6.85
C THR A 99 8.63 21.72 6.07
N TRP A 100 9.25 20.75 5.42
CA TRP A 100 8.58 19.61 4.77
C TRP A 100 9.03 18.31 5.44
N GLY A 101 8.08 17.58 6.04
CA GLY A 101 8.36 16.34 6.76
C GLY A 101 9.42 16.55 7.84
N THR A 102 10.49 15.76 7.78
CA THR A 102 11.64 15.81 8.70
C THR A 102 12.78 16.70 8.21
N THR A 103 12.61 17.39 7.07
CA THR A 103 13.67 18.25 6.51
C THR A 103 13.86 19.50 7.39
N PRO A 104 15.09 20.07 7.44
CA PRO A 104 15.31 21.33 8.11
C PRO A 104 14.45 22.47 7.55
N PRO A 105 14.07 23.46 8.38
CA PRO A 105 13.37 24.64 7.89
C PRO A 105 14.17 25.34 6.78
N THR A 106 13.51 25.57 5.64
CA THR A 106 14.14 26.17 4.47
C THR A 106 13.53 27.55 4.20
N LYS A 107 14.37 28.57 4.10
CA LYS A 107 13.95 29.91 3.69
C LYS A 107 13.83 29.95 2.16
N VAL A 108 12.60 30.18 1.67
CA VAL A 108 12.28 30.09 0.24
C VAL A 108 12.00 31.46 -0.43
N GLY A 109 11.95 32.53 0.35
CA GLY A 109 11.64 33.88 -0.16
C GLY A 109 12.35 35.02 0.60
N ASP A 110 11.94 36.25 0.30
CA ASP A 110 12.53 37.49 0.81
C ASP A 110 11.99 37.91 2.19
N GLY A 111 11.04 37.19 2.75
CA GLY A 111 10.30 37.56 3.97
C GLY A 111 9.14 38.51 3.73
N LYS A 112 8.83 38.87 2.48
CA LYS A 112 7.72 39.75 2.10
C LYS A 112 6.67 39.09 1.20
N GLY A 113 6.87 37.79 0.86
CA GLY A 113 5.94 37.00 0.06
C GLY A 113 6.35 36.82 -1.41
N ASN A 114 7.53 37.28 -1.77
CA ASN A 114 8.17 36.98 -3.03
C ASN A 114 9.01 35.71 -2.85
N ILE A 115 8.61 34.63 -3.50
CA ILE A 115 9.18 33.29 -3.32
C ILE A 115 10.07 32.93 -4.50
N ASN A 116 11.22 32.31 -4.22
CA ASN A 116 12.05 31.73 -5.26
C ASN A 116 11.50 30.35 -5.69
N TRP A 117 10.59 30.35 -6.65
CA TRP A 117 9.92 29.14 -7.14
C TRP A 117 10.84 28.17 -7.91
N ARG A 118 12.10 28.50 -8.14
CA ARG A 118 13.10 27.62 -8.77
C ARG A 118 14.07 27.00 -7.77
N MET A 119 13.86 27.27 -6.50
CA MET A 119 14.67 26.72 -5.42
C MET A 119 14.36 25.23 -5.19
N ASN A 120 15.41 24.42 -5.06
CA ASN A 120 15.33 23.02 -4.65
C ASN A 120 16.59 22.61 -3.89
N PRO A 121 16.80 23.13 -2.66
CA PRO A 121 18.06 22.90 -1.92
C PRO A 121 18.38 21.43 -1.66
N PRO A 122 17.39 20.55 -1.35
CA PRO A 122 17.69 19.15 -1.12
C PRO A 122 17.89 18.36 -2.45
N ASN A 123 17.75 18.99 -3.61
CA ASN A 123 17.75 18.32 -4.91
C ASN A 123 16.77 17.13 -4.93
N ASN A 124 15.56 17.33 -4.43
CA ASN A 124 14.55 16.31 -4.24
C ASN A 124 13.29 16.68 -5.03
N PRO A 125 12.88 15.85 -6.01
CA PRO A 125 11.66 16.11 -6.80
C PRO A 125 10.39 16.22 -5.95
N SER A 126 10.28 15.44 -4.87
CA SER A 126 9.11 15.48 -3.98
C SER A 126 9.05 16.78 -3.17
N TRP A 127 10.19 17.29 -2.70
CA TRP A 127 10.27 18.60 -2.06
C TRP A 127 9.89 19.72 -3.03
N TYR A 128 10.37 19.64 -4.27
CA TYR A 128 10.07 20.63 -5.30
C TYR A 128 8.57 20.62 -5.65
N MET A 129 7.97 19.43 -5.80
CA MET A 129 6.53 19.27 -5.99
C MET A 129 5.76 19.87 -4.81
N TRP A 130 6.19 19.61 -3.57
CA TRP A 130 5.55 20.14 -2.38
C TRP A 130 5.60 21.68 -2.33
N LEU A 131 6.74 22.31 -2.69
CA LEU A 131 6.87 23.77 -2.80
C LEU A 131 5.80 24.34 -3.75
N HIS A 132 5.69 23.77 -4.95
CA HIS A 132 4.74 24.22 -5.97
C HIS A 132 3.28 23.84 -5.67
N SER A 133 3.02 22.93 -4.74
CA SER A 133 1.67 22.54 -4.33
C SER A 133 0.97 23.59 -3.47
N LEU A 134 1.70 24.52 -2.85
CA LEU A 134 1.24 25.51 -1.88
C LEU A 134 0.57 24.92 -0.63
N ARG A 135 0.66 23.60 -0.41
CA ARG A 135 0.00 22.90 0.72
C ARG A 135 0.43 23.44 2.08
N TRP A 136 1.67 23.90 2.18
CA TRP A 136 2.29 24.47 3.37
C TRP A 136 1.68 25.81 3.85
N LEU A 137 0.75 26.40 3.09
CA LEU A 137 -0.03 27.58 3.49
C LEU A 137 -1.19 27.27 4.45
N GLY A 138 -1.43 26.00 4.78
CA GLY A 138 -2.66 25.54 5.44
C GLY A 138 -3.03 26.28 6.72
N GLN A 139 -2.10 26.48 7.68
CA GLN A 139 -2.40 27.21 8.91
C GLN A 139 -2.72 28.69 8.64
N GLY A 140 -2.01 29.30 7.69
CA GLY A 140 -2.29 30.68 7.29
C GLY A 140 -3.68 30.84 6.65
N ILE A 141 -4.09 29.88 5.82
CA ILE A 141 -5.45 29.88 5.22
C ILE A 141 -6.51 29.68 6.31
N THR A 142 -6.26 28.82 7.29
CA THR A 142 -7.18 28.63 8.43
C THR A 142 -7.32 29.90 9.27
N ALA A 143 -6.21 30.57 9.59
CA ALA A 143 -6.24 31.84 10.30
C ALA A 143 -6.97 32.93 9.51
N ALA A 144 -6.72 33.02 8.20
CA ALA A 144 -7.40 33.94 7.29
C ALA A 144 -8.92 33.70 7.26
N ALA A 145 -9.35 32.44 7.21
CA ALA A 145 -10.77 32.07 7.26
C ALA A 145 -11.44 32.43 8.58
N ALA A 146 -10.69 32.48 9.68
CA ALA A 146 -11.14 32.90 11.01
C ALA A 146 -11.15 34.45 11.18
N GLY A 147 -10.76 35.22 10.16
CA GLY A 147 -10.79 36.68 10.18
C GLY A 147 -9.45 37.35 10.45
N ASP A 148 -8.33 36.61 10.53
CA ASP A 148 -6.98 37.19 10.59
C ASP A 148 -6.63 37.86 9.27
N LYS A 149 -6.76 39.21 9.23
CA LYS A 149 -6.49 40.01 8.04
C LYS A 149 -5.03 40.00 7.61
N ALA A 150 -4.09 39.90 8.55
CA ALA A 150 -2.66 39.86 8.24
C ALA A 150 -2.31 38.51 7.60
N ALA A 151 -2.83 37.39 8.13
CA ALA A 151 -2.68 36.10 7.53
C ALA A 151 -3.32 36.05 6.13
N LEU A 152 -4.54 36.59 5.96
CA LEU A 152 -5.20 36.65 4.65
C LEU A 152 -4.36 37.43 3.62
N GLN A 153 -3.85 38.60 4.00
CA GLN A 153 -3.00 39.39 3.12
C GLN A 153 -1.73 38.58 2.73
N ARG A 154 -1.12 37.89 3.69
CA ARG A 154 0.13 37.16 3.47
C ARG A 154 -0.06 35.93 2.59
N VAL A 155 -1.04 35.05 2.89
CA VAL A 155 -1.30 33.88 2.07
C VAL A 155 -1.72 34.27 0.66
N SER A 156 -2.48 35.36 0.52
CA SER A 156 -2.88 35.91 -0.78
C SER A 156 -1.67 36.41 -1.57
N ALA A 157 -0.75 37.14 -0.92
CA ALA A 157 0.47 37.65 -1.57
C ALA A 157 1.32 36.51 -2.12
N ILE A 158 1.63 35.49 -1.30
CA ILE A 158 2.42 34.33 -1.70
C ILE A 158 1.72 33.56 -2.84
N THR A 159 0.42 33.31 -2.72
CA THR A 159 -0.32 32.56 -3.75
C THR A 159 -0.40 33.35 -5.05
N HIS A 160 -0.60 34.67 -4.99
CA HIS A 160 -0.63 35.52 -6.17
C HIS A 160 0.74 35.67 -6.83
N ASP A 161 1.81 35.67 -6.04
CA ASP A 161 3.20 35.60 -6.51
C ASP A 161 3.43 34.31 -7.35
N TRP A 162 2.97 33.16 -6.83
CA TRP A 162 3.02 31.91 -7.61
C TRP A 162 2.31 32.05 -8.97
N VAL A 163 1.10 32.61 -8.98
CA VAL A 163 0.29 32.77 -10.22
C VAL A 163 0.98 33.68 -11.23
N LYS A 164 1.65 34.72 -10.78
CA LYS A 164 2.38 35.66 -11.66
C LYS A 164 3.64 35.02 -12.24
N ASP A 165 4.41 34.34 -11.40
CA ASP A 165 5.73 33.83 -11.78
C ASP A 165 5.66 32.51 -12.55
N ASN A 166 4.50 31.84 -12.55
CA ASN A 166 4.27 30.56 -13.21
C ASN A 166 3.07 30.65 -14.17
N PRO A 167 3.21 31.33 -15.31
CA PRO A 167 2.14 31.41 -16.31
C PRO A 167 1.86 30.05 -16.95
N TYR A 168 0.68 29.87 -17.52
CA TYR A 168 0.13 28.59 -17.97
C TYR A 168 0.77 27.88 -19.15
N SER A 169 1.89 28.30 -19.59
CA SER A 169 2.78 27.47 -20.41
C SER A 169 3.52 26.40 -19.59
N TRP A 170 2.86 25.86 -18.57
CA TRP A 170 3.47 24.98 -17.59
C TRP A 170 4.23 23.83 -18.23
N LYS A 171 5.50 23.79 -17.92
CA LYS A 171 6.39 22.71 -18.21
C LYS A 171 6.53 21.82 -17.00
N SER A 172 7.13 20.66 -17.17
CA SER A 172 7.42 19.72 -16.08
C SER A 172 8.30 20.31 -14.96
N ASP A 173 8.99 21.40 -15.22
CA ASP A 173 9.88 22.08 -14.28
C ASP A 173 9.18 22.78 -13.11
N VAL A 174 7.85 22.89 -13.10
CA VAL A 174 7.07 23.43 -11.98
C VAL A 174 6.26 22.37 -11.24
N GLY A 175 6.63 21.09 -11.35
CA GLY A 175 5.88 20.01 -10.73
C GLY A 175 4.41 19.97 -11.20
N ALA A 176 4.19 20.11 -12.51
CA ALA A 176 2.89 20.51 -13.06
C ALA A 176 1.74 19.55 -12.72
N TYR A 177 1.95 18.24 -12.80
CA TYR A 177 0.84 17.28 -12.66
C TYR A 177 0.29 17.21 -11.23
N GLU A 178 1.04 16.64 -10.31
CA GLU A 178 0.58 16.44 -8.92
C GLU A 178 0.48 17.75 -8.14
N SER A 179 1.41 18.68 -8.36
CA SER A 179 1.32 20.01 -7.75
C SER A 179 0.04 20.70 -8.14
N THR A 180 -0.46 20.50 -9.37
CA THR A 180 -1.67 21.17 -9.87
C THR A 180 -2.92 20.71 -9.13
N MET A 181 -3.11 19.41 -8.92
CA MET A 181 -4.29 18.93 -8.19
C MET A 181 -4.28 19.42 -6.74
N HIS A 182 -3.13 19.41 -6.07
CA HIS A 182 -2.99 19.91 -4.71
C HIS A 182 -3.19 21.44 -4.63
N ARG A 183 -2.52 22.19 -5.51
CA ARG A 183 -2.65 23.65 -5.56
C ARG A 183 -4.07 24.11 -5.88
N THR A 184 -4.78 23.37 -6.72
CA THR A 184 -6.21 23.60 -6.98
C THR A 184 -7.00 23.62 -5.68
N ASN A 185 -6.80 22.65 -4.82
CA ASN A 185 -7.49 22.59 -3.53
C ASN A 185 -7.09 23.76 -2.62
N VAL A 186 -5.82 24.16 -2.64
CA VAL A 186 -5.33 25.36 -1.90
C VAL A 186 -6.01 26.63 -2.40
N LEU A 187 -6.14 26.82 -3.71
CA LEU A 187 -6.84 27.96 -4.30
C LEU A 187 -8.32 27.99 -3.92
N ILE A 188 -9.00 26.85 -3.91
CA ILE A 188 -10.40 26.74 -3.45
C ILE A 188 -10.50 27.14 -1.97
N CYS A 189 -9.58 26.63 -1.12
CA CYS A 189 -9.56 26.95 0.29
C CYS A 189 -9.24 28.43 0.56
N LEU A 190 -8.31 29.03 -0.18
CA LEU A 190 -8.02 30.45 -0.07
C LEU A 190 -9.22 31.30 -0.51
N ARG A 191 -9.89 30.92 -1.61
CA ARG A 191 -11.12 31.58 -2.04
C ARG A 191 -12.19 31.57 -0.93
N GLN A 192 -12.39 30.42 -0.29
CA GLN A 192 -13.30 30.30 0.84
C GLN A 192 -12.84 31.15 2.03
N ALA A 193 -11.54 31.21 2.30
CA ALA A 193 -10.99 32.03 3.39
C ALA A 193 -11.22 33.53 3.14
N VAL A 194 -11.12 33.99 1.90
CA VAL A 194 -11.48 35.38 1.52
C VAL A 194 -12.95 35.67 1.84
N LEU A 195 -13.87 34.78 1.43
CA LEU A 195 -15.30 34.97 1.66
C LEU A 195 -15.63 34.96 3.16
N SER A 196 -15.08 33.99 3.91
CA SER A 196 -15.34 33.86 5.35
C SER A 196 -14.67 34.97 6.15
N GLY A 197 -13.40 35.23 5.94
CA GLY A 197 -12.60 36.17 6.72
C GLY A 197 -12.98 37.62 6.50
N LEU A 198 -13.55 37.95 5.33
CA LEU A 198 -14.10 39.28 5.02
C LEU A 198 -15.61 39.38 5.24
N HIS A 199 -16.28 38.28 5.60
CA HIS A 199 -17.74 38.21 5.77
C HIS A 199 -18.52 38.66 4.55
N VAL A 200 -18.10 38.28 3.34
CA VAL A 200 -18.72 38.67 2.07
C VAL A 200 -19.31 37.48 1.33
N ALA A 201 -20.44 37.68 0.63
CA ALA A 201 -21.10 36.64 -0.16
C ALA A 201 -20.46 36.42 -1.54
N LYS A 202 -19.78 37.45 -2.07
CA LYS A 202 -19.14 37.42 -3.39
C LYS A 202 -17.67 37.79 -3.27
N LEU A 203 -16.85 37.19 -4.14
CA LEU A 203 -15.43 37.48 -4.19
C LEU A 203 -15.19 38.96 -4.57
N PRO A 204 -14.44 39.74 -3.74
CA PRO A 204 -14.08 41.10 -4.11
C PRO A 204 -13.23 41.17 -5.37
N LEU A 205 -13.32 42.25 -6.14
CA LEU A 205 -12.56 42.41 -7.39
C LEU A 205 -11.05 42.30 -7.20
N THR A 206 -10.52 42.70 -6.05
CA THR A 206 -9.11 42.56 -5.68
C THR A 206 -8.63 41.08 -5.62
N TYR A 207 -9.55 40.12 -5.49
CA TYR A 207 -9.32 38.69 -5.46
C TYR A 207 -9.82 37.96 -6.72
N ALA A 208 -10.34 38.69 -7.75
CA ALA A 208 -10.86 38.07 -8.98
C ALA A 208 -9.84 37.17 -9.71
N TRP A 209 -8.55 37.39 -9.46
CA TRP A 209 -7.47 36.56 -9.98
C TRP A 209 -7.58 35.11 -9.50
N LEU A 210 -8.20 34.81 -8.33
CA LEU A 210 -8.41 33.46 -7.84
C LEU A 210 -9.33 32.67 -8.77
N ASP A 211 -10.47 33.23 -9.18
CA ASP A 211 -11.39 32.54 -10.10
C ASP A 211 -10.74 32.33 -11.47
N LYS A 212 -9.95 33.30 -11.96
CA LYS A 212 -9.14 33.14 -13.18
C LYS A 212 -8.14 32.01 -13.02
N ALA A 213 -7.36 31.99 -11.93
CA ALA A 213 -6.37 30.93 -11.66
C ALA A 213 -7.04 29.54 -11.57
N LEU A 214 -8.20 29.42 -10.93
CA LEU A 214 -8.97 28.18 -10.88
C LEU A 214 -9.39 27.70 -12.28
N MET A 215 -9.83 28.60 -13.17
CA MET A 215 -10.17 28.23 -14.55
C MET A 215 -8.96 27.76 -15.35
N GLU A 216 -7.82 28.36 -15.13
CA GLU A 216 -6.55 27.95 -15.75
C GLU A 216 -6.10 26.56 -15.25
N HIS A 217 -6.26 26.27 -13.94
CA HIS A 217 -6.07 24.93 -13.39
C HIS A 217 -7.06 23.92 -14.00
N ALA A 218 -8.34 24.30 -14.16
CA ALA A 218 -9.33 23.44 -14.82
C ALA A 218 -8.92 23.07 -16.24
N TRP A 219 -8.43 24.05 -17.02
CA TRP A 219 -7.92 23.80 -18.37
C TRP A 219 -6.76 22.80 -18.36
N PHE A 220 -5.79 22.94 -17.43
CA PHE A 220 -4.67 22.03 -17.31
C PHE A 220 -5.14 20.62 -16.95
N LEU A 221 -6.00 20.47 -15.92
CA LEU A 221 -6.52 19.18 -15.45
C LEU A 221 -7.38 18.47 -16.51
N GLN A 222 -8.05 19.23 -17.40
CA GLN A 222 -8.77 18.63 -18.52
C GLN A 222 -7.83 18.05 -19.58
N LYS A 223 -6.73 18.75 -19.88
CA LYS A 223 -5.77 18.33 -20.91
C LYS A 223 -4.77 17.27 -20.47
N ASN A 224 -4.46 17.21 -19.20
CA ASN A 224 -3.38 16.38 -18.65
C ASN A 224 -3.95 15.40 -17.62
N TYR A 225 -4.78 14.48 -18.10
CA TYR A 225 -5.34 13.43 -17.27
C TYR A 225 -4.37 12.24 -17.19
N SER A 226 -4.00 11.84 -15.98
CA SER A 226 -3.03 10.76 -15.73
C SER A 226 -3.59 9.35 -15.95
N GLY A 227 -4.90 9.21 -16.13
CA GLY A 227 -5.57 7.93 -16.35
C GLY A 227 -6.33 7.42 -15.11
N ASP A 228 -6.87 6.21 -15.24
CA ASP A 228 -7.80 5.60 -14.28
C ASP A 228 -7.07 4.93 -13.11
N TRP A 229 -6.41 5.71 -12.29
CA TRP A 229 -5.70 5.29 -11.08
C TRP A 229 -5.69 6.42 -10.03
N ASN A 230 -4.94 6.28 -8.92
CA ASN A 230 -5.01 7.20 -7.79
C ASN A 230 -4.78 8.67 -8.17
N HIS A 231 -3.77 8.97 -9.01
CA HIS A 231 -3.49 10.35 -9.45
C HIS A 231 -4.64 10.93 -10.28
N GLY A 232 -5.12 10.19 -11.28
CA GLY A 232 -6.25 10.65 -12.10
C GLY A 232 -7.55 10.79 -11.30
N THR A 233 -7.71 10.02 -10.23
CA THR A 233 -8.81 10.17 -9.28
C THR A 233 -8.69 11.51 -8.54
N ASP A 234 -7.52 11.84 -7.98
CA ASP A 234 -7.30 13.13 -7.29
C ASP A 234 -7.38 14.33 -8.24
N GLU A 235 -6.86 14.21 -9.48
CA GLU A 235 -7.02 15.22 -10.54
C GLU A 235 -8.49 15.46 -10.86
N SER A 236 -9.28 14.39 -10.95
CA SER A 236 -10.72 14.49 -11.20
C SER A 236 -11.47 15.12 -10.02
N LEU A 237 -11.07 14.83 -8.78
CA LEU A 237 -11.63 15.47 -7.59
C LEU A 237 -11.29 16.96 -7.54
N ALA A 238 -10.08 17.36 -7.93
CA ALA A 238 -9.69 18.77 -8.03
C ALA A 238 -10.51 19.49 -9.10
N LEU A 239 -10.67 18.89 -10.29
CA LEU A 239 -11.49 19.42 -11.36
C LEU A 239 -12.97 19.57 -10.96
N PHE A 240 -13.51 18.54 -10.28
CA PHE A 240 -14.86 18.57 -9.73
C PHE A 240 -15.03 19.70 -8.71
N GLY A 241 -14.04 19.90 -7.83
CA GLY A 241 -14.02 21.01 -6.86
C GLY A 241 -14.07 22.38 -7.51
N ILE A 242 -13.35 22.58 -8.62
CA ILE A 242 -13.46 23.83 -9.42
C ILE A 242 -14.89 23.98 -9.97
N GLY A 243 -15.44 22.92 -10.56
CA GLY A 243 -16.79 22.91 -11.10
C GLY A 243 -17.85 23.29 -10.05
N CYS A 244 -17.70 22.79 -8.83
CA CYS A 244 -18.57 23.16 -7.71
C CYS A 244 -18.37 24.60 -7.25
N THR A 245 -17.12 25.04 -7.11
CA THR A 245 -16.78 26.37 -6.62
C THR A 245 -17.23 27.49 -7.56
N LEU A 246 -17.09 27.26 -8.87
CA LEU A 246 -17.40 28.22 -9.93
C LEU A 246 -18.75 27.96 -10.62
N GLN A 247 -19.55 26.98 -10.11
CA GLN A 247 -20.85 26.59 -10.66
C GLN A 247 -20.78 26.19 -12.15
N ARG A 248 -19.77 25.40 -12.53
CA ARG A 248 -19.50 24.92 -13.88
C ARG A 248 -19.89 23.45 -14.02
N ASP A 249 -21.11 23.22 -14.52
CA ASP A 249 -21.67 21.86 -14.69
C ASP A 249 -20.90 21.01 -15.70
N ASP A 250 -20.31 21.65 -16.72
CA ASP A 250 -19.43 21.00 -17.68
C ASP A 250 -18.20 20.37 -17.01
N LEU A 251 -17.54 21.09 -16.10
CA LEU A 251 -16.39 20.58 -15.34
C LEU A 251 -16.79 19.46 -14.37
N LYS A 252 -17.93 19.61 -13.69
CA LYS A 252 -18.48 18.58 -12.82
C LYS A 252 -18.76 17.30 -13.59
N LYS A 253 -19.36 17.42 -14.80
CA LYS A 253 -19.66 16.28 -15.65
C LYS A 253 -18.40 15.54 -16.10
N ILE A 254 -17.41 16.24 -16.63
CA ILE A 254 -16.13 15.65 -17.05
C ILE A 254 -15.48 14.87 -15.88
N ALA A 255 -15.42 15.49 -14.72
CA ALA A 255 -14.82 14.89 -13.54
C ALA A 255 -15.60 13.67 -13.05
N SER A 256 -16.94 13.72 -13.01
CA SER A 256 -17.79 12.60 -12.60
C SER A 256 -17.69 11.41 -13.56
N ASP A 257 -17.62 11.69 -14.86
CA ASP A 257 -17.43 10.63 -15.89
C ASP A 257 -16.08 9.93 -15.69
N ARG A 258 -14.99 10.71 -15.44
CA ARG A 258 -13.67 10.15 -15.13
C ARG A 258 -13.68 9.31 -13.84
N LEU A 259 -14.30 9.79 -12.76
CA LEU A 259 -14.42 9.04 -11.52
C LEU A 259 -15.20 7.74 -11.71
N THR A 260 -16.26 7.76 -12.52
CA THR A 260 -17.05 6.56 -12.83
C THR A 260 -16.28 5.54 -13.68
N SER A 261 -15.36 5.99 -14.53
CA SER A 261 -14.42 5.12 -15.26
C SER A 261 -13.33 4.60 -14.34
N ALA A 262 -12.67 5.50 -13.62
CA ALA A 262 -11.51 5.21 -12.78
C ALA A 262 -11.80 4.18 -11.69
N ILE A 263 -12.98 4.22 -11.04
CA ILE A 263 -13.33 3.25 -10.00
C ILE A 263 -13.35 1.81 -10.54
N LYS A 264 -13.75 1.60 -11.80
CA LYS A 264 -13.85 0.27 -12.40
C LYS A 264 -12.47 -0.35 -12.66
N THR A 265 -11.48 0.50 -12.95
CA THR A 265 -10.08 0.11 -13.18
C THR A 265 -9.30 0.02 -11.86
N SER A 266 -9.51 1.00 -10.96
CA SER A 266 -8.76 1.08 -9.70
C SER A 266 -9.12 0.00 -8.70
N ILE A 267 -10.40 -0.42 -8.66
CA ILE A 267 -10.90 -1.43 -7.73
C ILE A 267 -11.77 -2.42 -8.51
N ASP A 268 -11.43 -3.69 -8.50
CA ASP A 268 -12.20 -4.73 -9.18
C ASP A 268 -13.51 -5.09 -8.46
N THR A 269 -14.26 -6.06 -8.99
CA THR A 269 -15.54 -6.50 -8.39
C THR A 269 -15.39 -7.22 -7.07
N GLN A 270 -14.20 -7.75 -6.78
CA GLN A 270 -13.85 -8.46 -5.56
C GLN A 270 -13.26 -7.53 -4.50
N GLY A 271 -13.02 -6.24 -4.83
CA GLY A 271 -12.47 -5.24 -3.93
C GLY A 271 -10.95 -5.13 -3.96
N SER A 272 -10.26 -5.86 -4.83
CA SER A 272 -8.80 -5.71 -4.98
C SER A 272 -8.47 -4.45 -5.78
N THR A 273 -7.33 -3.84 -5.48
CA THR A 273 -6.84 -2.69 -6.24
C THR A 273 -5.86 -3.11 -7.33
N ASN A 274 -5.80 -2.34 -8.42
CA ASN A 274 -4.89 -2.59 -9.53
C ASN A 274 -3.42 -2.23 -9.24
N GLU A 275 -3.13 -1.70 -8.05
CA GLU A 275 -1.80 -1.17 -7.71
C GLU A 275 -0.88 -2.21 -7.04
N GLN A 276 -1.37 -3.39 -6.75
CA GLN A 276 -0.62 -4.53 -6.19
C GLN A 276 0.14 -4.21 -4.88
N SER A 277 -0.44 -3.37 -4.03
CA SER A 277 0.11 -3.03 -2.71
C SER A 277 -1.02 -2.88 -1.70
N THR A 278 -0.84 -3.43 -0.50
CA THR A 278 -1.83 -3.35 0.58
C THR A 278 -1.91 -1.95 1.19
N ALA A 279 -0.80 -1.23 1.27
CA ALA A 279 -0.80 0.16 1.73
C ALA A 279 -1.54 1.06 0.74
N TYR A 280 -1.32 0.88 -0.58
CA TYR A 280 -2.05 1.61 -1.61
C TYR A 280 -3.53 1.20 -1.69
N ALA A 281 -3.86 -0.04 -1.36
CA ALA A 281 -5.26 -0.43 -1.23
C ALA A 281 -5.96 0.37 -0.11
N GLN A 282 -5.33 0.54 1.05
CA GLN A 282 -5.86 1.38 2.12
C GLN A 282 -5.92 2.86 1.72
N PHE A 283 -4.90 3.37 1.04
CA PHE A 283 -4.92 4.72 0.48
C PHE A 283 -6.11 4.92 -0.47
N ASN A 284 -6.32 4.00 -1.40
CA ASN A 284 -7.47 4.04 -2.32
C ASN A 284 -8.81 4.01 -1.58
N TYR A 285 -8.93 3.23 -0.50
CA TYR A 285 -10.15 3.23 0.30
C TYR A 285 -10.48 4.61 0.89
N VAL A 286 -9.46 5.33 1.38
CA VAL A 286 -9.60 6.71 1.88
C VAL A 286 -9.91 7.68 0.73
N LEU A 287 -9.18 7.59 -0.38
CA LEU A 287 -9.35 8.42 -1.56
C LEU A 287 -10.78 8.33 -2.12
N TRP A 288 -11.31 7.12 -2.30
CA TRP A 288 -12.68 6.91 -2.78
C TRP A 288 -13.74 7.30 -1.75
N GLY A 289 -13.40 7.29 -0.46
CA GLY A 289 -14.24 7.92 0.58
C GLY A 289 -14.38 9.42 0.37
N ARG A 290 -13.25 10.10 0.15
CA ARG A 290 -13.24 11.53 -0.20
C ARG A 290 -14.04 11.81 -1.46
N ALA A 291 -13.90 10.97 -2.49
CA ALA A 291 -14.66 11.11 -3.73
C ALA A 291 -16.17 11.10 -3.47
N ILE A 292 -16.67 10.14 -2.69
CA ILE A 292 -18.07 10.06 -2.30
C ILE A 292 -18.51 11.33 -1.56
N ASP A 293 -17.71 11.80 -0.60
CA ASP A 293 -18.03 12.97 0.22
C ASP A 293 -18.05 14.26 -0.62
N VAL A 294 -17.10 14.43 -1.52
CA VAL A 294 -17.01 15.59 -2.41
C VAL A 294 -18.18 15.65 -3.36
N LEU A 295 -18.54 14.52 -3.99
CA LEU A 295 -19.71 14.43 -4.88
C LEU A 295 -20.98 14.83 -4.14
N ARG A 296 -21.22 14.25 -2.95
CA ARG A 296 -22.40 14.53 -2.13
C ARG A 296 -22.48 15.98 -1.65
N LYS A 297 -21.35 16.56 -1.22
CA LYS A 297 -21.30 17.99 -0.79
C LYS A 297 -21.71 18.93 -1.91
N CYS A 298 -21.54 18.54 -3.15
CA CYS A 298 -21.95 19.33 -4.31
C CYS A 298 -23.30 18.89 -4.91
N GLY A 299 -24.07 18.08 -4.20
CA GLY A 299 -25.39 17.62 -4.62
C GLY A 299 -25.38 16.56 -5.72
N VAL A 300 -24.25 15.89 -5.95
CA VAL A 300 -24.11 14.83 -6.95
C VAL A 300 -24.12 13.46 -6.26
N ASP A 301 -24.96 12.55 -6.73
CA ASP A 301 -24.95 11.15 -6.28
C ASP A 301 -23.67 10.44 -6.81
N PRO A 302 -22.85 9.85 -5.93
CA PRO A 302 -21.68 9.10 -6.36
C PRO A 302 -22.03 7.82 -7.16
N GLY A 303 -23.27 7.40 -7.14
CA GLY A 303 -23.76 6.21 -7.83
C GLY A 303 -23.42 4.89 -7.13
N THR A 304 -24.12 3.83 -7.55
CA THR A 304 -23.98 2.50 -6.96
C THR A 304 -22.64 1.85 -7.26
N THR A 305 -22.03 2.12 -8.40
CA THR A 305 -20.73 1.54 -8.80
C THR A 305 -19.61 1.98 -7.84
N ILE A 306 -19.47 3.29 -7.58
CA ILE A 306 -18.42 3.81 -6.69
C ILE A 306 -18.63 3.28 -5.26
N THR A 307 -19.86 3.36 -4.76
CA THR A 307 -20.16 2.94 -3.38
C THR A 307 -20.01 1.43 -3.17
N ALA A 308 -20.39 0.60 -4.16
CA ALA A 308 -20.25 -0.84 -4.09
C ALA A 308 -18.77 -1.27 -4.12
N ARG A 309 -17.99 -0.75 -5.08
CA ARG A 309 -16.56 -1.08 -5.19
C ARG A 309 -15.79 -0.73 -3.92
N ARG A 310 -16.05 0.46 -3.36
CA ARG A 310 -15.43 0.86 -2.08
C ARG A 310 -15.85 -0.05 -0.92
N ARG A 311 -17.10 -0.52 -0.89
CA ARG A 311 -17.56 -1.48 0.14
C ARG A 311 -16.86 -2.83 -0.01
N GLU A 312 -16.66 -3.34 -1.21
CA GLU A 312 -15.92 -4.58 -1.43
C GLU A 312 -14.43 -4.42 -1.05
N LEU A 313 -13.81 -3.27 -1.36
CA LEU A 313 -12.44 -2.97 -0.88
C LEU A 313 -12.34 -2.96 0.66
N ALA A 314 -13.38 -2.50 1.38
CA ALA A 314 -13.39 -2.60 2.84
C ALA A 314 -13.36 -4.06 3.32
N LYS A 315 -14.07 -4.98 2.66
CA LYS A 315 -14.05 -6.41 3.00
C LYS A 315 -12.69 -7.04 2.67
N TRP A 316 -12.12 -6.67 1.51
CA TRP A 316 -10.78 -7.10 1.10
C TRP A 316 -9.72 -6.68 2.12
N LEU A 317 -9.70 -5.40 2.51
CA LEU A 317 -8.79 -4.87 3.54
C LEU A 317 -8.98 -5.54 4.91
N ALA A 318 -10.23 -5.81 5.29
CA ALA A 318 -10.50 -6.50 6.56
C ALA A 318 -9.93 -7.93 6.55
N LEU A 319 -10.07 -8.68 5.45
CA LEU A 319 -9.49 -10.01 5.30
C LEU A 319 -7.96 -9.96 5.26
N ALA A 320 -7.37 -8.97 4.59
CA ALA A 320 -5.93 -8.74 4.54
C ALA A 320 -5.36 -8.40 5.93
N THR A 321 -6.15 -7.76 6.80
CA THR A 321 -5.70 -7.36 8.15
C THR A 321 -5.32 -8.57 8.99
N ASN A 322 -4.07 -8.63 9.43
CA ASN A 322 -3.58 -9.72 10.27
C ASN A 322 -4.10 -9.64 11.72
N SER A 323 -3.79 -10.65 12.53
CA SER A 323 -4.25 -10.70 13.93
C SER A 323 -3.62 -9.63 14.86
N LEU A 324 -2.59 -8.93 14.39
CA LEU A 324 -2.02 -7.78 15.09
C LEU A 324 -2.69 -6.45 14.72
N GLY A 325 -3.62 -6.47 13.76
CA GLY A 325 -4.32 -5.28 13.25
C GLY A 325 -3.54 -4.51 12.19
N ASN A 326 -2.55 -5.13 11.56
CA ASN A 326 -1.73 -4.55 10.51
C ASN A 326 -2.08 -5.18 9.15
N LEU A 327 -1.85 -4.44 8.08
CA LEU A 327 -1.82 -4.99 6.72
C LEU A 327 -0.49 -5.73 6.49
N PRO A 328 -0.46 -6.84 5.75
CA PRO A 328 0.79 -7.47 5.35
C PRO A 328 1.55 -6.54 4.39
N GLN A 329 2.88 -6.58 4.45
CA GLN A 329 3.73 -5.71 3.61
C GLN A 329 3.85 -6.27 2.18
N LEU A 330 2.76 -6.30 1.41
CA LEU A 330 2.75 -6.75 0.03
C LEU A 330 2.95 -5.57 -0.92
N GLY A 331 3.90 -5.71 -1.84
CA GLY A 331 4.30 -4.63 -2.74
C GLY A 331 4.90 -3.43 -1.99
N ASP A 332 4.81 -2.23 -2.57
CA ASP A 332 5.27 -0.99 -1.93
C ASP A 332 4.43 -0.68 -0.66
N SER A 333 4.66 -1.45 0.42
CA SER A 333 3.94 -1.33 1.69
C SER A 333 4.89 -1.27 2.87
N GLU A 334 4.72 -0.24 3.71
CA GLU A 334 5.35 -0.14 5.03
C GLU A 334 4.57 -0.98 6.06
N VAL A 335 5.04 -1.04 7.31
CA VAL A 335 4.25 -1.56 8.42
C VAL A 335 3.09 -0.59 8.70
N VAL A 336 1.92 -0.91 8.20
CA VAL A 336 0.73 -0.05 8.25
C VAL A 336 -0.37 -0.72 9.06
N ARG A 337 -0.91 0.01 10.03
CA ARG A 337 -2.13 -0.41 10.73
C ARG A 337 -3.35 -0.20 9.85
N THR A 338 -4.28 -1.13 9.94
CA THR A 338 -5.59 -0.96 9.31
C THR A 338 -6.33 0.19 9.97
N VAL A 339 -6.77 1.16 9.17
CA VAL A 339 -7.55 2.31 9.65
C VAL A 339 -8.95 1.84 10.02
N PRO A 340 -9.36 1.93 11.29
CA PRO A 340 -10.72 1.58 11.70
C PRO A 340 -11.72 2.62 11.15
N VAL A 341 -12.81 2.14 10.56
CA VAL A 341 -13.88 2.99 10.05
C VAL A 341 -15.18 2.60 10.72
N THR A 342 -15.71 3.50 11.53
CA THR A 342 -16.87 3.27 12.41
C THR A 342 -18.05 2.63 11.67
N GLY A 343 -18.64 1.61 12.29
CA GLY A 343 -19.80 0.88 11.76
C GLY A 343 -19.48 -0.07 10.61
N THR A 344 -18.20 -0.39 10.36
CA THR A 344 -17.79 -1.27 9.26
C THR A 344 -16.98 -2.47 9.73
N VAL A 345 -16.72 -3.40 8.80
CA VAL A 345 -15.80 -4.53 9.01
C VAL A 345 -14.34 -4.07 9.24
N LEU A 346 -13.97 -2.89 8.74
CA LEU A 346 -12.64 -2.31 8.98
C LEU A 346 -12.48 -1.84 10.43
N GLU A 347 -13.54 -1.37 11.06
CA GLU A 347 -13.48 -1.06 12.49
C GLU A 347 -13.14 -2.31 13.29
N TYR A 348 -13.81 -3.44 12.99
CA TYR A 348 -13.57 -4.69 13.68
C TYR A 348 -12.11 -5.18 13.49
N ALA A 349 -11.65 -5.23 12.26
CA ALA A 349 -10.28 -5.66 11.95
C ALA A 349 -9.22 -4.73 12.56
N GLY A 350 -9.34 -3.41 12.36
CA GLY A 350 -8.38 -2.41 12.84
C GLY A 350 -8.35 -2.26 14.36
N THR A 351 -9.49 -2.50 15.06
CA THR A 351 -9.58 -2.51 16.52
C THR A 351 -9.30 -3.90 17.13
N ARG A 352 -8.92 -4.87 16.33
CA ARG A 352 -8.60 -6.25 16.75
C ARG A 352 -9.77 -6.93 17.46
N GLY A 353 -10.96 -6.76 16.90
CA GLY A 353 -12.20 -7.36 17.41
C GLY A 353 -12.91 -6.59 18.51
N ALA A 354 -12.40 -5.42 18.92
CA ALA A 354 -12.99 -4.67 20.03
C ALA A 354 -14.30 -3.95 19.67
N ARG A 355 -14.43 -3.47 18.42
CA ARG A 355 -15.61 -2.72 17.95
C ARG A 355 -15.85 -2.99 16.47
N GLY A 356 -17.05 -2.63 15.97
CA GLY A 356 -17.40 -2.72 14.57
C GLY A 356 -18.14 -4.00 14.21
N ILE A 357 -18.30 -4.24 12.91
CA ILE A 357 -19.02 -5.40 12.38
C ILE A 357 -18.04 -6.56 12.18
N ARG A 358 -18.24 -7.66 12.93
CA ARG A 358 -17.40 -8.86 12.74
C ARG A 358 -17.64 -9.47 11.36
N PRO A 359 -16.57 -9.66 10.53
CA PRO A 359 -16.69 -10.38 9.28
C PRO A 359 -17.04 -11.86 9.51
N THR A 360 -17.71 -12.48 8.56
CA THR A 360 -18.05 -13.91 8.60
C THR A 360 -17.11 -14.75 7.72
N GLN A 361 -16.57 -14.15 6.67
CA GLN A 361 -15.65 -14.81 5.76
C GLN A 361 -14.25 -14.93 6.39
N ARG A 362 -13.68 -16.15 6.38
CA ARG A 362 -12.34 -16.41 6.92
C ARG A 362 -11.26 -16.54 5.84
N ILE A 363 -11.65 -16.85 4.61
CA ILE A 363 -10.74 -17.04 3.49
C ILE A 363 -11.26 -16.24 2.31
N GLY A 364 -10.38 -15.48 1.66
CA GLY A 364 -10.63 -14.80 0.39
C GLY A 364 -9.59 -15.21 -0.64
N ILE A 365 -10.04 -15.66 -1.80
CA ILE A 365 -9.23 -15.91 -2.99
C ILE A 365 -9.66 -14.87 -4.01
N PHE A 366 -8.73 -14.03 -4.42
CA PHE A 366 -9.00 -12.87 -5.28
C PHE A 366 -8.23 -13.01 -6.59
N ASP A 367 -8.91 -12.84 -7.72
CA ASP A 367 -8.35 -13.02 -9.06
C ASP A 367 -7.19 -12.05 -9.37
N ALA A 368 -7.14 -10.92 -8.66
CA ALA A 368 -6.00 -10.01 -8.69
C ALA A 368 -4.71 -10.61 -8.08
N GLY A 369 -4.76 -11.85 -7.58
CA GLY A 369 -3.60 -12.59 -7.13
C GLY A 369 -3.33 -12.56 -5.63
N TYR A 370 -4.38 -12.61 -4.82
CA TYR A 370 -4.25 -12.65 -3.37
C TYR A 370 -5.07 -13.78 -2.77
N ILE A 371 -4.46 -14.51 -1.84
CA ILE A 371 -5.18 -15.34 -0.89
C ILE A 371 -4.94 -14.76 0.49
N PHE A 372 -6.01 -14.43 1.21
CA PHE A 372 -5.96 -14.11 2.62
C PHE A 372 -6.75 -15.14 3.39
N GLY A 373 -6.15 -15.68 4.43
CA GLY A 373 -6.80 -16.68 5.26
C GLY A 373 -6.54 -16.47 6.75
N ARG A 374 -7.44 -17.01 7.56
CA ARG A 374 -7.36 -16.90 9.01
C ARG A 374 -8.10 -18.04 9.71
N THR A 375 -7.68 -18.36 10.93
CA THR A 375 -8.30 -19.40 11.74
C THR A 375 -9.64 -18.95 12.34
N GLY A 376 -9.78 -17.67 12.65
CA GLY A 376 -11.00 -17.08 13.21
C GLY A 376 -10.94 -15.56 13.29
N TRP A 377 -12.02 -14.98 13.81
CA TRP A 377 -12.16 -13.55 14.07
C TRP A 377 -12.25 -13.24 15.57
N GLY A 378 -11.81 -14.16 16.43
CA GLY A 378 -11.92 -14.01 17.88
C GLY A 378 -13.10 -14.73 18.50
N GLU A 379 -13.68 -15.73 17.80
CA GLU A 379 -14.84 -16.48 18.29
C GLU A 379 -14.48 -17.49 19.37
N THR A 380 -13.39 -18.24 19.19
CA THR A 380 -12.98 -19.34 20.08
C THR A 380 -11.74 -19.02 20.89
N ARG A 381 -10.96 -18.06 20.45
CA ARG A 381 -9.75 -17.57 21.12
C ARG A 381 -9.59 -16.06 20.84
N PRO A 382 -8.80 -15.30 21.64
CA PRO A 382 -8.63 -13.88 21.42
C PRO A 382 -8.20 -13.56 19.99
N PHE A 383 -8.72 -12.50 19.39
CA PHE A 383 -8.41 -12.05 18.02
C PHE A 383 -6.90 -12.05 17.74
N THR A 384 -6.09 -11.54 18.69
CA THR A 384 -4.64 -11.49 18.55
C THR A 384 -3.94 -12.86 18.58
N GLN A 385 -4.62 -13.90 19.02
CA GLN A 385 -4.09 -15.28 19.05
C GLN A 385 -4.50 -16.08 17.80
N GLU A 386 -5.39 -15.53 16.97
CA GLU A 386 -5.73 -16.14 15.69
C GLU A 386 -4.53 -16.17 14.75
N SER A 387 -4.43 -17.21 13.92
CA SER A 387 -3.46 -17.24 12.84
C SER A 387 -4.03 -16.58 11.60
N THR A 388 -3.19 -15.81 10.92
CA THR A 388 -3.52 -15.16 9.64
C THR A 388 -2.37 -15.33 8.66
N TYR A 389 -2.70 -15.45 7.38
CA TYR A 389 -1.69 -15.58 6.33
C TYR A 389 -2.11 -14.86 5.06
N SER A 390 -1.13 -14.49 4.26
CA SER A 390 -1.32 -14.09 2.87
C SER A 390 -0.48 -14.98 1.95
N ILE A 391 -0.99 -15.23 0.73
CA ILE A 391 -0.25 -15.89 -0.34
C ILE A 391 -0.44 -15.06 -1.60
N ARG A 392 0.66 -14.77 -2.32
CA ARG A 392 0.64 -14.02 -3.57
C ARG A 392 0.62 -14.95 -4.78
N PHE A 393 -0.20 -14.61 -5.77
CA PHE A 393 -0.24 -15.24 -7.10
C PHE A 393 -0.76 -14.22 -8.14
N GLY A 394 -1.21 -14.65 -9.30
CA GLY A 394 -1.93 -13.81 -10.25
C GLY A 394 -1.04 -13.07 -11.24
N PRO A 395 -1.50 -11.93 -11.75
CA PRO A 395 -0.85 -11.24 -12.87
C PRO A 395 0.54 -10.72 -12.51
N SER A 396 1.41 -10.66 -13.51
CA SER A 396 2.76 -10.12 -13.40
C SER A 396 2.79 -8.76 -12.69
N GLN A 397 3.95 -8.41 -12.16
CA GLN A 397 4.21 -7.17 -11.43
C GLN A 397 3.70 -5.92 -12.18
N LYS A 398 2.95 -5.07 -11.48
CA LYS A 398 2.44 -3.78 -11.97
C LYS A 398 2.63 -2.72 -10.91
N LEU A 399 2.80 -1.46 -11.33
CA LEU A 399 2.81 -0.27 -10.48
C LEU A 399 3.65 -0.45 -9.19
N HIS A 400 2.96 -0.65 -8.08
CA HIS A 400 3.55 -0.79 -6.75
C HIS A 400 3.81 -2.24 -6.34
N GLY A 401 3.56 -3.21 -7.22
CA GLY A 401 3.85 -4.62 -6.97
C GLY A 401 5.34 -4.92 -6.91
N HIS A 402 5.67 -6.03 -6.27
CA HIS A 402 7.00 -6.61 -6.23
C HIS A 402 7.02 -7.93 -7.02
N ASN A 403 8.21 -8.51 -7.21
CA ASN A 403 8.37 -9.86 -7.73
C ASN A 403 8.23 -10.84 -6.55
N ASP A 404 7.03 -10.90 -5.98
CA ASP A 404 6.65 -11.59 -4.75
C ASP A 404 5.71 -12.77 -4.99
N HIS A 405 5.64 -13.28 -6.21
CA HIS A 405 4.74 -14.36 -6.59
C HIS A 405 5.13 -15.67 -5.92
N THR A 406 4.14 -16.37 -5.37
CA THR A 406 4.21 -17.51 -4.46
C THR A 406 4.63 -17.17 -3.02
N SER A 407 4.96 -15.92 -2.71
CA SER A 407 5.35 -15.50 -1.36
C SER A 407 4.23 -15.64 -0.34
N ILE A 408 4.63 -15.89 0.90
CA ILE A 408 3.74 -16.12 2.05
C ILE A 408 4.11 -15.15 3.17
N THR A 409 3.13 -14.48 3.79
CA THR A 409 3.29 -13.90 5.13
C THR A 409 2.45 -14.67 6.13
N TYR A 410 2.89 -14.76 7.38
CA TYR A 410 2.21 -15.54 8.40
C TYR A 410 2.32 -14.88 9.78
N THR A 411 1.17 -14.70 10.44
CA THR A 411 1.08 -14.19 11.80
C THR A 411 0.32 -15.22 12.64
N SER A 412 0.80 -15.55 13.83
CA SER A 412 0.18 -16.52 14.72
C SER A 412 0.57 -16.26 16.17
N ARG A 413 -0.29 -16.63 17.11
CA ARG A 413 -0.02 -16.55 18.56
C ARG A 413 0.41 -15.16 19.04
N GLY A 414 -0.15 -14.11 18.43
CA GLY A 414 0.15 -12.72 18.78
C GLY A 414 1.48 -12.20 18.24
N ARG A 415 2.09 -12.88 17.25
CA ARG A 415 3.37 -12.50 16.64
C ARG A 415 3.39 -12.66 15.14
N ASP A 416 4.20 -11.85 14.49
CA ASP A 416 4.63 -12.13 13.13
C ASP A 416 5.57 -13.35 13.14
N ILE A 417 5.33 -14.30 12.24
CA ILE A 417 6.07 -15.55 12.08
C ILE A 417 6.93 -15.51 10.82
N LEU A 418 6.31 -15.19 9.69
CA LEU A 418 6.98 -14.92 8.42
C LEU A 418 6.60 -13.49 7.99
N ILE A 419 7.62 -12.67 7.76
CA ILE A 419 7.48 -11.29 7.32
C ILE A 419 7.91 -11.16 5.86
N ASP A 420 7.66 -10.00 5.27
CA ASP A 420 8.18 -9.59 3.97
C ASP A 420 9.38 -8.65 4.14
N GLY A 421 10.21 -8.48 3.11
CA GLY A 421 11.32 -7.53 3.12
C GLY A 421 10.89 -6.08 3.22
N GLY A 422 9.65 -5.79 2.83
CA GLY A 422 9.02 -4.47 2.90
C GLY A 422 9.43 -3.52 1.77
N HIS A 423 9.22 -2.22 1.98
CA HIS A 423 9.34 -1.18 0.96
C HIS A 423 10.53 -0.25 1.21
N ALA A 424 11.50 -0.22 0.29
CA ALA A 424 12.74 0.56 0.39
C ALA A 424 12.63 2.02 -0.10
N GLY A 425 11.41 2.53 -0.31
CA GLY A 425 11.18 3.86 -0.88
C GLY A 425 11.34 3.89 -2.40
N TYR A 426 11.47 5.10 -2.97
CA TYR A 426 11.47 5.31 -4.43
C TYR A 426 12.81 5.76 -5.00
N LYS A 427 13.84 5.84 -4.17
CA LYS A 427 15.19 6.08 -4.66
C LYS A 427 15.63 4.88 -5.49
N VAL A 428 16.11 5.12 -6.70
CA VAL A 428 16.61 4.07 -7.60
C VAL A 428 18.01 3.70 -7.17
N ASP A 429 18.12 2.63 -6.37
CA ASP A 429 19.37 2.08 -5.87
C ASP A 429 19.23 0.57 -5.61
N ASP A 430 20.33 -0.09 -5.23
CA ASP A 430 20.39 -1.54 -5.02
C ASP A 430 19.41 -2.02 -3.92
N TRP A 431 19.13 -1.17 -2.93
CA TRP A 431 18.17 -1.48 -1.88
C TRP A 431 16.75 -1.59 -2.40
N ARG A 432 16.36 -0.67 -3.30
CA ARG A 432 15.06 -0.75 -3.95
C ARG A 432 14.98 -1.94 -4.91
N PHE A 433 16.05 -2.21 -5.65
CA PHE A 433 16.10 -3.38 -6.53
C PHE A 433 15.98 -4.67 -5.73
N TRP A 434 16.69 -4.80 -4.61
CA TRP A 434 16.55 -5.93 -3.71
C TRP A 434 15.14 -6.06 -3.15
N ALA A 435 14.57 -5.00 -2.57
CA ALA A 435 13.24 -5.02 -1.95
C ALA A 435 12.14 -5.44 -2.93
N LYS A 436 12.30 -5.12 -4.23
CA LYS A 436 11.36 -5.51 -5.29
C LYS A 436 11.66 -6.89 -5.91
N SER A 437 12.79 -7.48 -5.60
CA SER A 437 13.21 -8.76 -6.18
C SER A 437 12.68 -9.95 -5.39
N GLN A 438 12.65 -11.11 -6.03
CA GLN A 438 12.30 -12.38 -5.38
C GLN A 438 13.10 -12.69 -4.09
N PHE A 439 14.29 -12.09 -3.94
CA PHE A 439 15.16 -12.34 -2.78
C PHE A 439 14.70 -11.67 -1.48
N ALA A 440 13.74 -10.75 -1.54
CA ALA A 440 13.17 -10.08 -0.38
C ALA A 440 11.88 -10.75 0.14
N HIS A 441 11.45 -11.86 -0.47
CA HIS A 441 10.16 -12.47 -0.24
C HIS A 441 10.26 -13.95 0.21
N ASN A 442 9.19 -14.50 0.76
CA ASN A 442 9.13 -15.89 1.25
C ASN A 442 8.73 -16.85 0.13
N GLU A 443 9.63 -17.11 -0.78
CA GLU A 443 9.38 -17.96 -1.94
C GLU A 443 10.58 -18.85 -2.29
N MET A 444 10.39 -19.80 -3.20
CA MET A 444 11.52 -20.53 -3.80
C MET A 444 12.10 -19.69 -4.93
N VAL A 445 13.31 -19.20 -4.73
CA VAL A 445 14.06 -18.42 -5.72
C VAL A 445 14.96 -19.32 -6.54
N VAL A 446 15.14 -18.97 -7.81
CA VAL A 446 16.13 -19.58 -8.69
C VAL A 446 17.07 -18.50 -9.17
N LYS A 447 18.36 -18.65 -8.90
CA LYS A 447 19.36 -17.59 -9.10
C LYS A 447 19.43 -17.08 -10.54
N SER A 448 19.24 -17.96 -11.51
CA SER A 448 19.28 -17.65 -12.95
C SER A 448 17.96 -17.03 -13.46
N ALA A 449 16.88 -17.09 -12.69
CA ALA A 449 15.58 -16.57 -13.10
C ALA A 449 15.48 -15.06 -12.88
N THR A 450 15.19 -14.33 -13.95
CA THR A 450 15.06 -12.86 -13.94
C THR A 450 13.66 -12.40 -14.36
N GLY A 451 12.76 -13.34 -14.65
CA GLY A 451 11.40 -13.05 -15.12
C GLY A 451 10.47 -12.63 -13.97
N HIS A 452 9.42 -11.91 -14.35
CA HIS A 452 8.31 -11.54 -13.48
C HIS A 452 7.05 -12.28 -13.97
N PRO A 453 6.88 -13.57 -13.65
CA PRO A 453 5.85 -14.41 -14.24
C PRO A 453 4.45 -14.01 -13.76
N GLU A 454 3.47 -14.38 -14.56
CA GLU A 454 2.12 -14.61 -14.06
C GLU A 454 2.10 -15.94 -13.30
N THR A 455 1.61 -15.96 -12.07
CA THR A 455 1.48 -17.16 -11.25
C THR A 455 0.01 -17.60 -11.19
N LYS A 456 -0.27 -18.85 -11.48
CA LYS A 456 -1.63 -19.41 -11.47
C LYS A 456 -1.91 -20.15 -10.18
N LEU A 457 -3.08 -19.94 -9.61
CA LEU A 457 -3.65 -20.85 -8.62
C LEU A 457 -4.28 -22.04 -9.39
N VAL A 458 -3.59 -23.16 -9.40
CA VAL A 458 -3.99 -24.36 -10.16
C VAL A 458 -5.09 -25.13 -9.47
N ARG A 459 -4.92 -25.34 -8.15
CA ARG A 459 -5.87 -26.07 -7.32
C ARG A 459 -6.00 -25.43 -5.94
N SER A 460 -7.18 -25.55 -5.35
CA SER A 460 -7.41 -25.24 -3.94
C SER A 460 -8.42 -26.19 -3.33
N SER A 461 -8.29 -26.45 -2.03
CA SER A 461 -9.24 -27.27 -1.26
C SER A 461 -9.37 -26.70 0.14
N ILE A 462 -10.58 -26.26 0.49
CA ILE A 462 -10.87 -25.65 1.78
C ILE A 462 -11.69 -26.62 2.62
N LYS A 463 -11.12 -27.07 3.73
CA LYS A 463 -11.77 -27.95 4.71
C LYS A 463 -11.86 -27.26 6.08
N ALA A 464 -12.58 -27.86 7.00
CA ALA A 464 -12.75 -27.30 8.34
C ALA A 464 -11.42 -27.11 9.08
N THR A 465 -10.49 -28.05 8.95
CA THR A 465 -9.21 -28.12 9.69
C THR A 465 -7.97 -27.91 8.85
N SER A 466 -8.11 -27.71 7.52
CA SER A 466 -6.98 -27.50 6.61
C SER A 466 -7.40 -26.78 5.34
N GLU A 467 -6.50 -25.97 4.81
CA GLU A 467 -6.61 -25.36 3.50
C GLU A 467 -5.40 -25.76 2.65
N PHE A 468 -5.64 -26.14 1.39
CA PHE A 468 -4.60 -26.49 0.43
C PHE A 468 -4.66 -25.59 -0.79
N TYR A 469 -3.50 -25.14 -1.26
CA TYR A 469 -3.32 -24.31 -2.45
C TYR A 469 -2.14 -24.80 -3.27
N GLU A 470 -2.30 -24.91 -4.58
CA GLU A 470 -1.24 -25.20 -5.53
C GLU A 470 -1.05 -24.03 -6.47
N LEU A 471 0.15 -23.46 -6.47
CA LEU A 471 0.56 -22.34 -7.30
C LEU A 471 1.59 -22.82 -8.32
N HIS A 472 1.49 -22.29 -9.55
CA HIS A 472 2.38 -22.66 -10.64
C HIS A 472 2.77 -21.43 -11.46
N ASP A 473 4.06 -21.32 -11.80
CA ASP A 473 4.60 -20.32 -12.72
C ASP A 473 5.90 -20.79 -13.41
N SER A 474 6.36 -19.96 -14.35
CA SER A 474 7.60 -20.15 -15.09
C SER A 474 8.41 -18.85 -15.05
N PRO A 475 9.32 -18.68 -14.05
CA PRO A 475 10.03 -17.42 -13.84
C PRO A 475 11.13 -17.12 -14.88
N GLY A 476 11.16 -17.83 -15.99
CA GLY A 476 12.12 -17.67 -17.09
C GLY A 476 13.21 -18.75 -17.10
N ALA A 477 14.14 -18.63 -18.04
CA ALA A 477 15.28 -19.57 -18.22
C ALA A 477 14.87 -21.05 -18.39
N GLY A 478 13.66 -21.33 -18.88
CA GLY A 478 13.14 -22.71 -19.02
C GLY A 478 12.86 -23.39 -17.68
N ILE A 479 12.66 -22.62 -16.63
CA ILE A 479 12.34 -23.12 -15.28
C ILE A 479 10.84 -23.23 -15.15
N ASP A 480 10.39 -24.36 -14.60
CA ASP A 480 9.04 -24.63 -14.16
C ASP A 480 9.01 -24.70 -12.64
N ARG A 481 8.12 -23.94 -11.98
CA ARG A 481 8.06 -23.82 -10.53
C ARG A 481 6.65 -24.08 -10.02
N THR A 482 6.52 -24.97 -9.02
CA THR A 482 5.27 -25.25 -8.33
C THR A 482 5.46 -25.07 -6.84
N ARG A 483 4.54 -24.39 -6.17
CA ARG A 483 4.45 -24.30 -4.71
C ARG A 483 3.11 -24.85 -4.24
N ASP A 484 3.17 -25.89 -3.42
CA ASP A 484 2.03 -26.46 -2.73
C ASP A 484 2.04 -25.99 -1.27
N VAL A 485 0.94 -25.42 -0.80
CA VAL A 485 0.79 -24.86 0.55
C VAL A 485 -0.36 -25.57 1.26
N LEU A 486 -0.09 -26.22 2.38
CA LEU A 486 -1.10 -26.77 3.28
C LEU A 486 -1.08 -26.00 4.60
N VAL A 487 -2.15 -25.26 4.86
CA VAL A 487 -2.37 -24.57 6.14
C VAL A 487 -3.21 -25.45 7.03
N LEU A 488 -2.74 -25.71 8.25
CA LEU A 488 -3.41 -26.52 9.23
C LEU A 488 -3.93 -25.68 10.40
N LYS A 489 -5.03 -26.13 10.97
CA LYS A 489 -5.64 -25.60 12.20
C LYS A 489 -5.62 -26.71 13.25
N ASP A 490 -5.27 -26.37 14.48
CA ASP A 490 -5.16 -27.29 15.60
C ASP A 490 -4.33 -28.55 15.28
N PRO A 491 -2.99 -28.42 15.24
CA PRO A 491 -2.19 -27.23 15.56
C PRO A 491 -2.08 -26.25 14.37
N ASP A 492 -2.01 -24.96 14.68
CA ASP A 492 -1.79 -23.92 13.67
C ASP A 492 -0.35 -24.02 13.14
N LEU A 493 -0.20 -24.42 11.89
CA LEU A 493 1.09 -24.52 11.21
C LEU A 493 0.91 -24.55 9.69
N MET A 494 2.00 -24.39 8.96
CA MET A 494 2.02 -24.51 7.51
C MET A 494 3.00 -25.59 7.07
N VAL A 495 2.63 -26.32 6.02
CA VAL A 495 3.51 -27.22 5.28
C VAL A 495 3.57 -26.70 3.85
N VAL A 496 4.80 -26.50 3.37
CA VAL A 496 5.04 -25.96 2.03
C VAL A 496 5.97 -26.91 1.29
N LEU A 497 5.53 -27.36 0.13
CA LEU A 497 6.35 -28.13 -0.79
C LEU A 497 6.65 -27.30 -2.03
N ASP A 498 7.91 -26.91 -2.17
CA ASP A 498 8.43 -26.27 -3.36
C ASP A 498 9.03 -27.28 -4.32
N ARG A 499 8.64 -27.23 -5.56
CA ARG A 499 9.18 -28.06 -6.64
C ARG A 499 9.63 -27.17 -7.79
N GLY A 500 10.83 -27.45 -8.31
CA GLY A 500 11.38 -26.79 -9.49
C GLY A 500 11.90 -27.79 -10.49
N SER A 501 11.76 -27.52 -11.77
CA SER A 501 12.39 -28.30 -12.84
C SER A 501 12.96 -27.39 -13.93
N SER A 502 14.05 -27.83 -14.55
CA SER A 502 14.73 -27.14 -15.64
C SER A 502 15.51 -28.12 -16.51
N ALA A 503 15.73 -27.79 -17.78
CA ALA A 503 16.58 -28.59 -18.67
C ALA A 503 18.07 -28.54 -18.30
N ALA A 504 18.51 -27.52 -17.56
CA ALA A 504 19.87 -27.34 -17.07
C ALA A 504 19.91 -27.33 -15.54
N ASP A 505 21.07 -27.66 -14.98
CA ASP A 505 21.28 -27.58 -13.53
C ASP A 505 21.07 -26.14 -13.03
N GLN A 506 20.33 -26.00 -11.95
CA GLN A 506 20.00 -24.73 -11.30
C GLN A 506 20.32 -24.76 -9.81
N GLU A 507 20.44 -23.57 -9.21
CA GLU A 507 20.46 -23.38 -7.76
C GLU A 507 19.09 -22.89 -7.31
N TYR A 508 18.41 -23.68 -6.50
CA TYR A 508 17.09 -23.39 -5.92
C TYR A 508 17.23 -23.11 -4.44
N SER A 509 16.59 -22.05 -3.95
CA SER A 509 16.60 -21.71 -2.52
C SER A 509 15.19 -21.29 -2.08
N THR A 510 14.61 -22.00 -1.13
CA THR A 510 13.41 -21.53 -0.43
C THR A 510 13.84 -20.61 0.70
N LEU A 511 13.33 -19.38 0.69
CA LEU A 511 13.66 -18.33 1.65
C LEU A 511 12.53 -18.15 2.66
N TRP A 512 12.90 -18.02 3.94
CA TRP A 512 11.99 -17.74 5.05
C TRP A 512 12.49 -16.53 5.84
N HIS A 513 11.84 -15.35 5.62
CA HIS A 513 12.15 -14.09 6.28
C HIS A 513 11.47 -14.02 7.64
N LEU A 514 12.25 -13.81 8.69
CA LEU A 514 11.81 -13.80 10.07
C LEU A 514 11.88 -12.40 10.67
N PRO A 515 11.08 -12.07 11.69
CA PRO A 515 11.16 -10.78 12.37
C PRO A 515 12.56 -10.43 12.88
N ALA A 516 12.93 -9.15 12.78
CA ALA A 516 14.25 -8.64 13.14
C ALA A 516 14.64 -8.83 14.62
N ASP A 517 13.66 -9.03 15.50
CA ASP A 517 13.86 -9.26 16.94
C ASP A 517 14.17 -10.72 17.31
N GLN A 518 14.19 -11.62 16.32
CA GLN A 518 14.41 -13.04 16.55
C GLN A 518 15.87 -13.45 16.35
N LYS A 519 16.31 -14.42 17.16
CA LYS A 519 17.57 -15.15 16.97
C LYS A 519 17.28 -16.55 16.45
N VAL A 520 18.06 -16.99 15.48
CA VAL A 520 17.92 -18.32 14.85
C VAL A 520 19.02 -19.23 15.35
N VAL A 521 18.63 -20.43 15.78
CA VAL A 521 19.54 -21.54 16.14
C VAL A 521 19.27 -22.69 15.19
N VAL A 522 20.29 -23.12 14.46
CA VAL A 522 20.25 -24.28 13.56
C VAL A 522 20.72 -25.53 14.29
N SER A 523 20.00 -26.63 14.13
CA SER A 523 20.34 -27.93 14.68
C SER A 523 20.22 -29.01 13.61
N GLY A 524 21.34 -29.59 13.22
CA GLY A 524 21.41 -30.54 12.09
C GLY A 524 21.10 -29.86 10.74
N ASN A 525 20.72 -30.65 9.75
CA ASN A 525 20.33 -30.21 8.42
C ASN A 525 18.81 -30.07 8.25
N ASP A 526 18.04 -30.34 9.28
CA ASP A 526 16.60 -30.47 9.20
C ASP A 526 15.83 -29.44 10.04
N ARG A 527 16.51 -28.63 10.86
CA ARG A 527 15.84 -27.78 11.84
C ARG A 527 16.52 -26.42 12.05
N ALA A 528 15.73 -25.38 11.99
CA ALA A 528 16.06 -24.05 12.51
C ALA A 528 14.98 -23.62 13.51
N VAL A 529 15.37 -23.04 14.63
CA VAL A 529 14.46 -22.51 15.65
C VAL A 529 14.71 -21.01 15.81
N ALA A 530 13.69 -20.22 15.59
CA ALA A 530 13.72 -18.77 15.75
C ALA A 530 12.93 -18.38 16.98
N ALA A 531 13.51 -17.55 17.84
CA ALA A 531 12.86 -17.03 19.03
C ALA A 531 13.42 -15.67 19.42
N ARG A 532 12.58 -14.84 20.00
CA ARG A 532 13.01 -13.63 20.70
C ARG A 532 13.40 -14.02 22.13
N PRO A 533 14.55 -13.56 22.67
CA PRO A 533 14.89 -13.80 24.08
C PRO A 533 13.80 -13.34 25.04
N GLY A 534 13.39 -14.22 25.95
CA GLY A 534 12.35 -13.92 26.94
C GLY A 534 10.89 -14.00 26.43
N ASP A 535 10.69 -14.43 25.18
CA ASP A 535 9.34 -14.60 24.64
C ASP A 535 8.71 -15.96 24.99
N THR A 536 7.39 -16.00 24.93
CA THR A 536 6.59 -17.22 25.14
C THR A 536 6.34 -18.00 23.86
N VAL A 537 6.72 -17.45 22.71
CA VAL A 537 6.51 -18.04 21.37
C VAL A 537 7.85 -18.22 20.65
N LYS A 538 8.02 -19.38 20.01
CA LYS A 538 9.09 -19.67 19.06
C LYS A 538 8.52 -20.18 17.74
N THR A 539 9.29 -20.06 16.68
CA THR A 539 8.99 -20.64 15.37
C THR A 539 10.01 -21.75 15.08
N THR A 540 9.53 -22.97 14.87
CA THR A 540 10.36 -24.07 14.37
C THR A 540 10.15 -24.19 12.87
N LEU A 541 11.24 -24.07 12.11
CA LEU A 541 11.31 -24.34 10.68
C LEU A 541 11.94 -25.70 10.49
N LEU A 542 11.22 -26.63 9.86
CA LEU A 542 11.76 -27.96 9.52
C LEU A 542 11.97 -28.03 8.01
N GLN A 543 13.10 -28.65 7.62
CA GLN A 543 13.39 -29.10 6.28
C GLN A 543 13.28 -30.61 6.27
N ILE A 544 12.20 -31.15 5.69
CA ILE A 544 11.94 -32.59 5.68
C ILE A 544 12.45 -33.23 4.38
N PRO A 545 13.20 -34.36 4.39
CA PRO A 545 13.59 -35.06 3.17
C PRO A 545 12.34 -35.44 2.35
N PHE A 546 12.27 -35.00 1.08
CA PHE A 546 11.22 -35.36 0.14
C PHE A 546 11.84 -35.55 -1.24
N GLN A 547 11.86 -36.80 -1.74
CA GLN A 547 12.52 -37.20 -3.00
C GLN A 547 14.03 -36.91 -3.06
N GLN A 548 14.53 -35.97 -2.28
CA GLN A 548 15.94 -35.59 -2.15
C GLN A 548 16.33 -35.45 -0.67
N GLN A 549 17.62 -35.64 -0.38
CA GLN A 549 18.15 -35.41 0.96
C GLN A 549 18.20 -33.92 1.30
N THR A 550 18.13 -33.59 2.58
CA THR A 550 18.30 -32.23 3.08
C THR A 550 19.76 -31.77 2.93
N THR A 551 19.95 -30.49 2.68
CA THR A 551 21.26 -29.82 2.69
C THR A 551 21.44 -29.03 3.97
N PRO A 552 22.63 -28.55 4.31
CA PRO A 552 22.83 -27.64 5.43
C PRO A 552 21.93 -26.41 5.33
N ILE A 553 21.35 -26.04 6.46
CA ILE A 553 20.50 -24.83 6.57
C ILE A 553 21.43 -23.62 6.67
N GLU A 554 21.19 -22.63 5.80
CA GLU A 554 21.88 -21.35 5.85
C GLU A 554 21.01 -20.29 6.54
N VAL A 555 21.67 -19.39 7.27
CA VAL A 555 21.00 -18.21 7.87
C VAL A 555 21.79 -16.96 7.51
N THR A 556 21.10 -16.00 6.92
CA THR A 556 21.70 -14.70 6.57
C THR A 556 21.00 -13.58 7.34
N THR A 557 21.77 -12.66 7.91
CA THR A 557 21.22 -11.50 8.64
C THR A 557 22.08 -10.27 8.36
N GLY A 558 21.48 -9.19 7.83
CA GLY A 558 22.15 -7.90 7.67
C GLY A 558 23.29 -7.89 6.66
N GLN A 559 23.31 -8.81 5.68
CA GLN A 559 24.33 -8.87 4.65
C GLN A 559 24.12 -7.75 3.63
N GLN A 560 25.20 -7.06 3.24
CA GLN A 560 25.16 -5.92 2.32
C GLN A 560 25.57 -6.27 0.88
N ASP A 561 26.38 -7.30 0.70
CA ASP A 561 26.83 -7.73 -0.62
C ASP A 561 26.92 -9.27 -0.69
N PRO A 562 26.07 -9.94 -1.49
CA PRO A 562 24.81 -9.39 -2.01
C PRO A 562 23.84 -9.01 -0.89
N ILE A 563 22.98 -8.02 -1.11
CA ILE A 563 22.00 -7.56 -0.11
C ILE A 563 21.06 -8.73 0.24
N GLN A 564 21.02 -9.09 1.53
CA GLN A 564 20.12 -10.11 2.06
C GLN A 564 19.95 -10.01 3.59
N GLY A 565 18.78 -10.41 4.08
CA GLY A 565 18.52 -10.45 5.52
C GLY A 565 18.23 -9.08 6.12
N TRP A 566 17.34 -8.33 5.48
CA TRP A 566 16.87 -7.02 5.91
C TRP A 566 15.35 -6.93 5.91
N HIS A 567 14.82 -6.04 6.74
CA HIS A 567 13.41 -5.71 6.82
C HIS A 567 13.22 -4.20 6.89
N TYR A 568 12.48 -3.65 5.96
CA TYR A 568 12.05 -2.26 5.97
C TYR A 568 10.75 -2.12 6.78
N THR A 569 10.81 -1.43 7.92
CA THR A 569 9.61 -1.10 8.71
C THR A 569 8.93 0.17 8.19
N THR A 570 9.73 1.10 7.68
CA THR A 570 9.31 2.28 6.91
C THR A 570 10.32 2.51 5.79
N ILE A 571 10.02 3.38 4.84
CA ILE A 571 10.91 3.70 3.70
C ILE A 571 12.31 4.18 4.13
N ASP A 572 12.42 4.79 5.31
CA ASP A 572 13.68 5.35 5.83
C ASP A 572 14.34 4.46 6.88
N LYS A 573 13.68 3.35 7.26
CA LYS A 573 14.16 2.52 8.37
C LYS A 573 14.17 1.05 8.02
N ARG A 574 15.37 0.49 7.88
CA ARG A 574 15.59 -0.94 7.73
C ARG A 574 16.31 -1.51 8.96
N LEU A 575 16.02 -2.76 9.26
CA LEU A 575 16.62 -3.51 10.37
C LEU A 575 17.24 -4.80 9.80
N PRO A 576 18.42 -5.24 10.31
CA PRO A 576 18.90 -6.58 10.05
C PRO A 576 17.86 -7.60 10.52
N SER A 577 17.53 -8.57 9.68
CA SER A 577 16.44 -9.52 9.91
C SER A 577 16.86 -10.90 9.41
N PRO A 578 16.71 -11.97 10.19
CA PRO A 578 17.17 -13.29 9.78
C PRO A 578 16.38 -13.84 8.59
N VAL A 579 17.09 -14.46 7.64
CA VAL A 579 16.51 -15.24 6.55
C VAL A 579 17.08 -16.65 6.63
N VAL A 580 16.20 -17.62 6.81
CA VAL A 580 16.55 -19.05 6.77
C VAL A 580 16.40 -19.54 5.34
N LYS A 581 17.41 -20.26 4.83
CA LYS A 581 17.46 -20.76 3.46
C LYS A 581 17.56 -22.27 3.43
N PHE A 582 16.72 -22.91 2.63
CA PHE A 582 16.78 -24.32 2.30
C PHE A 582 17.16 -24.46 0.82
N ASN A 583 18.31 -25.05 0.55
CA ASN A 583 18.92 -25.06 -0.78
C ASN A 583 18.80 -26.43 -1.46
N ARG A 584 18.73 -26.44 -2.78
CA ARG A 584 18.88 -27.62 -3.65
C ARG A 584 19.61 -27.19 -4.93
N SER A 585 20.28 -28.16 -5.56
CA SER A 585 20.88 -27.97 -6.88
C SER A 585 20.55 -29.13 -7.81
N GLY A 586 20.61 -28.89 -9.10
CA GLY A 586 20.32 -29.85 -10.15
C GLY A 586 19.20 -29.42 -11.08
N GLN A 587 18.78 -30.31 -11.96
CA GLN A 587 17.69 -30.08 -12.91
C GLN A 587 16.32 -30.12 -12.23
N ASN A 588 16.19 -30.84 -11.14
CA ASN A 588 14.97 -30.97 -10.34
C ASN A 588 15.26 -30.64 -8.89
N ALA A 589 14.36 -29.92 -8.25
CA ALA A 589 14.41 -29.60 -6.83
C ALA A 589 13.07 -29.91 -6.15
N SER A 590 13.15 -30.44 -4.93
CA SER A 590 12.02 -30.65 -4.05
C SER A 590 12.41 -30.22 -2.63
N ILE A 591 11.75 -29.20 -2.09
CA ILE A 591 12.02 -28.65 -0.76
C ILE A 591 10.72 -28.67 0.04
N LEU A 592 10.65 -29.59 1.01
CA LEU A 592 9.51 -29.70 1.92
C LEU A 592 9.81 -28.98 3.23
N SER A 593 9.06 -27.93 3.49
CA SER A 593 9.20 -27.08 4.68
C SER A 593 8.00 -27.22 5.61
N VAL A 594 8.22 -27.15 6.93
CA VAL A 594 7.18 -26.98 7.93
C VAL A 594 7.48 -25.73 8.75
N ILE A 595 6.49 -24.85 8.87
CA ILE A 595 6.54 -23.64 9.68
C ILE A 595 5.61 -23.84 10.88
N ALA A 596 6.18 -24.06 12.06
CA ALA A 596 5.44 -24.40 13.27
C ALA A 596 5.66 -23.35 14.38
N PRO A 597 4.75 -22.36 14.51
CA PRO A 597 4.74 -21.45 15.65
C PRO A 597 4.21 -22.18 16.88
N THR A 598 4.98 -22.18 17.97
CA THR A 598 4.65 -22.92 19.20
C THR A 598 4.99 -22.09 20.44
N ARG A 599 4.55 -22.57 21.61
CA ARG A 599 5.09 -22.06 22.88
C ARG A 599 6.57 -22.41 22.97
N THR A 600 7.34 -21.58 23.68
CA THR A 600 8.81 -21.73 23.78
C THR A 600 9.24 -23.09 24.33
N ASN A 601 8.47 -23.67 25.27
CA ASN A 601 8.74 -24.97 25.87
C ASN A 601 8.18 -26.16 25.06
N ALA A 602 7.36 -25.94 24.03
CA ALA A 602 6.77 -27.01 23.25
C ALA A 602 7.82 -27.75 22.38
N THR A 603 7.63 -29.03 22.17
CA THR A 603 8.46 -29.83 21.28
C THR A 603 7.82 -29.94 19.90
N VAL A 604 8.65 -29.98 18.87
CA VAL A 604 8.23 -30.24 17.48
C VAL A 604 9.12 -31.40 16.97
N SER A 605 8.50 -32.48 16.52
CA SER A 605 9.21 -33.61 15.92
C SER A 605 8.41 -34.19 14.76
N TYR A 606 9.06 -34.95 13.91
CA TYR A 606 8.40 -35.64 12.81
C TYR A 606 8.96 -37.03 12.57
N THR A 607 8.14 -37.89 11.96
CA THR A 607 8.58 -39.14 11.33
C THR A 607 7.96 -39.25 9.95
N THR A 608 8.63 -39.93 9.05
CA THR A 608 8.16 -40.11 7.67
C THR A 608 8.07 -41.58 7.32
N SER A 609 7.10 -41.93 6.50
CA SER A 609 6.94 -43.27 5.93
C SER A 609 6.32 -43.21 4.54
N MET A 610 6.49 -44.25 3.74
CA MET A 610 5.83 -44.36 2.44
C MET A 610 4.64 -45.33 2.55
N GLN A 611 3.49 -44.90 2.00
CA GLN A 611 2.29 -45.72 1.82
C GLN A 611 1.97 -45.77 0.32
N GLY A 612 2.50 -46.78 -0.38
CA GLY A 612 2.52 -46.82 -1.84
C GLY A 612 3.35 -45.63 -2.39
N SER A 613 2.79 -44.84 -3.27
CA SER A 613 3.43 -43.62 -3.82
C SER A 613 3.24 -42.37 -2.95
N ARG A 614 2.51 -42.48 -1.83
CA ARG A 614 2.24 -41.35 -0.93
C ARG A 614 3.25 -41.34 0.21
N MET A 615 3.89 -40.18 0.43
CA MET A 615 4.63 -39.92 1.65
C MET A 615 3.66 -39.54 2.78
N VAL A 616 3.85 -40.13 3.94
CA VAL A 616 3.12 -39.81 5.17
C VAL A 616 4.08 -39.17 6.14
N VAL A 617 3.74 -37.95 6.59
CA VAL A 617 4.47 -37.22 7.62
C VAL A 617 3.63 -37.24 8.90
N ASN A 618 4.12 -37.87 9.95
CA ASN A 618 3.55 -37.73 11.29
C ASN A 618 4.28 -36.59 11.99
N LEU A 619 3.61 -35.47 12.12
CA LEU A 619 4.14 -34.28 12.75
C LEU A 619 3.58 -34.16 14.16
N THR A 620 4.45 -34.20 15.17
CA THR A 620 4.07 -34.11 16.59
C THR A 620 4.45 -32.75 17.13
N VAL A 621 3.45 -32.00 17.60
CA VAL A 621 3.61 -30.69 18.24
C VAL A 621 3.07 -30.80 19.65
N ASP A 622 3.93 -30.64 20.64
CA ASP A 622 3.60 -30.69 22.06
C ASP A 622 2.80 -31.96 22.46
N GLY A 623 3.23 -33.10 21.93
CA GLY A 623 2.62 -34.43 22.17
C GLY A 623 1.38 -34.75 21.31
N VAL A 624 0.86 -33.77 20.55
CA VAL A 624 -0.26 -33.98 19.62
C VAL A 624 0.26 -34.29 18.22
N THR A 625 -0.10 -35.45 17.68
CA THR A 625 0.34 -35.89 16.35
C THR A 625 -0.75 -35.56 15.30
N THR A 626 -0.33 -34.84 14.27
CA THR A 626 -1.09 -34.64 13.04
C THR A 626 -0.45 -35.46 11.91
N VAL A 627 -1.28 -36.15 11.15
CA VAL A 627 -0.84 -36.99 10.03
C VAL A 627 -1.14 -36.32 8.72
N ILE A 628 -0.11 -36.10 7.91
CA ILE A 628 -0.18 -35.41 6.61
C ILE A 628 0.21 -36.40 5.52
N GLY A 629 -0.63 -36.52 4.50
CA GLY A 629 -0.33 -37.29 3.30
C GLY A 629 0.09 -36.37 2.17
N ILE A 630 1.19 -36.67 1.52
CA ILE A 630 1.74 -35.97 0.37
C ILE A 630 1.78 -36.92 -0.81
N ALA A 631 1.01 -36.69 -1.84
CA ALA A 631 1.01 -37.50 -3.05
C ALA A 631 2.21 -37.16 -3.95
N ALA A 632 2.49 -38.02 -4.92
CA ALA A 632 3.62 -37.82 -5.85
C ALA A 632 3.52 -36.55 -6.68
N ASP A 633 2.28 -36.08 -6.97
CA ASP A 633 1.98 -34.83 -7.68
C ASP A 633 2.08 -33.58 -6.78
N GLY A 634 2.44 -33.71 -5.52
CA GLY A 634 2.53 -32.63 -4.53
C GLY A 634 1.23 -32.37 -3.76
N THR A 635 0.10 -32.98 -4.14
CA THR A 635 -1.16 -32.78 -3.41
C THR A 635 -1.01 -33.17 -1.94
N MET A 636 -1.29 -32.24 -1.05
CA MET A 636 -1.21 -32.44 0.40
C MET A 636 -2.59 -32.45 1.04
N GLN A 637 -2.74 -33.31 2.05
CA GLN A 637 -3.96 -33.33 2.88
C GLN A 637 -3.66 -33.76 4.30
N ARG A 638 -4.40 -33.23 5.26
CA ARG A 638 -4.47 -33.76 6.61
C ARG A 638 -5.25 -35.09 6.58
N ILE A 639 -4.67 -36.16 7.10
CA ILE A 639 -5.30 -37.49 7.21
C ILE A 639 -5.93 -37.63 8.61
N LYS A 640 -5.22 -37.15 9.63
CA LYS A 640 -5.64 -37.22 11.04
C LYS A 640 -5.19 -36.00 11.82
#